data_dcec910e965865ad1a1490d766db5793
#
_entry.id   dcec910e965865ad1a1490d766db5793
#
_cell.length_a   1.000
_cell.length_b   1.000
_cell.length_c   1.000
_cell.angle_alpha   90.00
_cell.angle_beta   90.00
_cell.angle_gamma   90.00
#
_symmetry.space_group_name_H-M   'P 1'
#
loop_
_entity.id
_entity.type
_entity.pdbx_description
1 polymer ?
#
loop_
_entity_poly.entity_id
_entity_poly.type
_entity_poly.pdbx_seq_one_letter_code
_entity_poly.pdbx_strand_id
1 'polypeptide(L)'
;MTMTELYSTEEFERKYTYSGSDLGARWTKEKTLFRLWAPTAKSVKVNLYKSGNPGVEDRIERIEMKSAVAGTWTAEVAGDLAGVYYTYTVELEEGIREACDPYARTTGVNGHRAMVIDLDSTDPEGWSEDRDPNAGKSITDAVIYELHVRDLSADPSSGVKNRGKFLGVIEEGTHTPDGIPTGLDHIKSMGITHLHLLPSYDYGSVDEAYLEREQFNWGYDPVNFNVPEGSYSTDPYHGEVRVKEMKQMIQGLHRNGISVILDVVYNHVYDGETFCFNRIVPEYFSRTHNGHYSNGSGCGNDTASERSMVHKYIVDSVKYWADEYHIDGFRFDLVGLIDVDTINELVSAVRAKHPNVIFYGEGWSMATEMTKPDVAMATQHNAYRTPNFAYFSDTLRDVLRGYVFDDHAYGYVAGAQGQEEQLKNCFMARPDWCPGPTQTINYASCHDNMSLFDRLTLSTPDADFADRVRMNNLAAGIYLLSQGVPFMQAGEEILRSKPLPGGGFEHNSYCSPDSVNSIKWNDLGKEVYAKNADYYRGLIAFRKVHPTLRLTTEEAVREQVHPLEGLEPNVVGFHLRGSVDDPAQAIIVLYNANKTPTTVELPKGKWNVCVTDQTAGTKTLLTVEGSVTVAPISTTVLTLESVAVSQPEPEAAAEEKKLPLLLGVTAAVTAAVGGAMAYLNHKRKKDKE
;
A
#
# COMPACT_ATOMS: atom_id res chain seq x y z
N MET A 1 -34.31 -24.56 8.50
CA MET A 1 -33.51 -23.51 7.86
C MET A 1 -32.41 -23.16 8.84
N THR A 2 -31.18 -23.38 8.47
CA THR A 2 -30.00 -22.96 9.26
C THR A 2 -29.88 -21.43 9.23
N MET A 3 -29.08 -20.85 10.12
CA MET A 3 -28.82 -19.40 10.08
C MET A 3 -28.16 -18.99 8.74
N THR A 4 -27.23 -19.79 8.26
CA THR A 4 -26.58 -19.57 6.94
C THR A 4 -27.59 -19.56 5.79
N GLU A 5 -28.56 -20.50 5.77
CA GLU A 5 -29.64 -20.53 4.77
C GLU A 5 -30.55 -19.31 4.89
N LEU A 6 -30.88 -18.88 6.11
CA LEU A 6 -31.69 -17.68 6.36
C LEU A 6 -31.01 -16.43 5.78
N TYR A 7 -29.72 -16.22 6.06
CA TYR A 7 -28.95 -15.07 5.61
C TYR A 7 -28.73 -15.02 4.09
N SER A 8 -28.86 -16.14 3.42
CA SER A 8 -28.73 -16.24 1.95
C SER A 8 -30.04 -15.93 1.21
N THR A 9 -31.14 -15.69 1.95
CA THR A 9 -32.46 -15.39 1.33
C THR A 9 -32.57 -13.91 0.93
N GLU A 10 -33.15 -13.66 -0.26
CA GLU A 10 -33.48 -12.28 -0.70
C GLU A 10 -34.43 -11.57 0.26
N GLU A 11 -35.29 -12.32 0.96
CA GLU A 11 -36.20 -11.76 1.95
C GLU A 11 -35.45 -11.16 3.14
N PHE A 12 -34.45 -11.88 3.67
CA PHE A 12 -33.60 -11.40 4.77
C PHE A 12 -32.84 -10.16 4.34
N GLU A 13 -32.16 -10.20 3.22
CA GLU A 13 -31.40 -9.09 2.67
C GLU A 13 -32.28 -7.85 2.47
N ARG A 14 -33.41 -7.99 1.79
CA ARG A 14 -34.35 -6.88 1.57
C ARG A 14 -34.88 -6.27 2.86
N LYS A 15 -35.14 -7.09 3.89
CA LYS A 15 -35.75 -6.66 5.17
C LYS A 15 -34.73 -6.00 6.09
N TYR A 16 -33.48 -6.48 6.09
CA TYR A 16 -32.50 -6.13 7.10
C TYR A 16 -31.28 -5.38 6.60
N THR A 17 -31.15 -5.12 5.29
CA THR A 17 -30.11 -4.23 4.77
C THR A 17 -30.37 -2.80 5.23
N TYR A 18 -29.44 -2.27 6.01
CA TYR A 18 -29.47 -0.90 6.52
C TYR A 18 -28.56 0.01 5.71
N SER A 19 -29.11 1.01 5.04
CA SER A 19 -28.37 1.94 4.18
C SER A 19 -27.92 3.24 4.87
N GLY A 20 -28.29 3.45 6.13
CA GLY A 20 -27.88 4.64 6.88
C GLY A 20 -26.38 4.66 7.19
N SER A 21 -25.86 5.86 7.48
CA SER A 21 -24.44 6.10 7.77
C SER A 21 -24.13 6.31 9.25
N ASP A 22 -25.07 6.00 10.15
CA ASP A 22 -25.03 6.32 11.58
C ASP A 22 -24.90 5.09 12.50
N LEU A 23 -24.36 3.97 12.00
CA LEU A 23 -23.96 2.84 12.82
C LEU A 23 -22.80 3.22 13.74
N GLY A 24 -22.80 2.65 14.96
CA GLY A 24 -21.86 2.97 16.01
C GLY A 24 -22.34 4.07 16.97
N ALA A 25 -21.41 4.70 17.67
CA ALA A 25 -21.67 5.84 18.55
C ALA A 25 -21.45 7.17 17.80
N ARG A 26 -22.47 8.01 17.78
CA ARG A 26 -22.42 9.37 17.23
C ARG A 26 -22.47 10.38 18.38
N TRP A 27 -21.34 10.95 18.66
CA TRP A 27 -21.17 11.90 19.76
C TRP A 27 -21.45 13.34 19.33
N THR A 28 -22.09 14.08 20.21
CA THR A 28 -22.05 15.54 20.32
C THR A 28 -21.92 15.90 21.80
N LYS A 29 -21.58 17.14 22.10
CA LYS A 29 -21.43 17.61 23.48
C LYS A 29 -22.74 17.52 24.30
N GLU A 30 -23.87 17.57 23.61
CA GLU A 30 -25.19 17.53 24.23
C GLU A 30 -25.72 16.10 24.42
N LYS A 31 -25.32 15.17 23.54
CA LYS A 31 -25.80 13.79 23.56
C LYS A 31 -24.98 12.86 22.71
N THR A 32 -25.10 11.55 22.97
CA THR A 32 -24.59 10.48 22.11
C THR A 32 -25.75 9.61 21.64
N LEU A 33 -25.79 9.37 20.32
CA LEU A 33 -26.68 8.40 19.69
C LEU A 33 -25.90 7.10 19.43
N PHE A 34 -26.39 5.99 19.98
CA PHE A 34 -25.90 4.64 19.73
C PHE A 34 -26.82 3.96 18.73
N ARG A 35 -26.27 3.35 17.67
CA ARG A 35 -27.01 2.52 16.73
C ARG A 35 -26.27 1.23 16.44
N LEU A 36 -26.91 0.10 16.72
CA LEU A 36 -26.37 -1.24 16.46
C LEU A 36 -27.26 -1.98 15.47
N TRP A 37 -26.67 -2.67 14.49
CA TRP A 37 -27.37 -3.62 13.63
C TRP A 37 -27.34 -5.01 14.27
N ALA A 38 -28.52 -5.49 14.71
CA ALA A 38 -28.70 -6.78 15.37
C ALA A 38 -30.12 -7.35 15.05
N PRO A 39 -30.36 -7.78 13.79
CA PRO A 39 -31.68 -8.13 13.29
C PRO A 39 -32.29 -9.37 13.96
N THR A 40 -31.47 -10.24 14.54
CA THR A 40 -31.90 -11.48 15.20
C THR A 40 -32.02 -11.33 16.73
N ALA A 41 -31.67 -10.15 17.27
CA ALA A 41 -31.72 -9.91 18.70
C ALA A 41 -33.17 -9.78 19.23
N LYS A 42 -33.41 -10.34 20.42
CA LYS A 42 -34.68 -10.16 21.21
C LYS A 42 -34.66 -8.84 21.99
N SER A 43 -33.52 -8.48 22.55
CA SER A 43 -33.28 -7.21 23.23
C SER A 43 -31.81 -6.80 23.08
N VAL A 44 -31.55 -5.49 23.13
CA VAL A 44 -30.17 -4.92 23.09
C VAL A 44 -30.05 -3.85 24.17
N LYS A 45 -28.93 -3.82 24.85
CA LYS A 45 -28.56 -2.81 25.83
C LYS A 45 -27.18 -2.24 25.52
N VAL A 46 -26.95 -0.96 25.72
CA VAL A 46 -25.62 -0.36 25.78
C VAL A 46 -25.18 -0.26 27.23
N ASN A 47 -23.99 -0.72 27.54
CA ASN A 47 -23.33 -0.64 28.84
C ASN A 47 -22.28 0.45 28.81
N LEU A 48 -22.29 1.37 29.76
CA LEU A 48 -21.34 2.46 29.89
C LEU A 48 -20.35 2.18 31.03
N TYR A 49 -19.06 2.47 30.80
CA TYR A 49 -17.97 2.21 31.75
C TYR A 49 -17.05 3.44 31.88
N LYS A 50 -16.37 3.54 33.03
CA LYS A 50 -15.42 4.62 33.30
C LYS A 50 -14.06 4.42 32.61
N SER A 51 -13.68 3.16 32.39
CA SER A 51 -12.39 2.83 31.78
C SER A 51 -12.52 1.77 30.66
N GLY A 52 -11.52 1.71 29.80
CA GLY A 52 -11.42 0.69 28.74
C GLY A 52 -10.88 -0.66 29.23
N ASN A 53 -10.55 -0.81 30.51
CA ASN A 53 -10.01 -2.05 31.06
C ASN A 53 -11.14 -3.02 31.43
N PRO A 54 -11.30 -4.17 30.74
CA PRO A 54 -12.38 -5.13 31.02
C PRO A 54 -12.25 -5.82 32.39
N GLY A 55 -11.04 -5.84 32.99
CA GLY A 55 -10.80 -6.41 34.31
C GLY A 55 -11.27 -5.54 35.47
N VAL A 56 -11.83 -4.35 35.21
CA VAL A 56 -12.29 -3.41 36.25
C VAL A 56 -13.81 -3.35 36.27
N GLU A 57 -14.39 -3.54 37.44
CA GLU A 57 -15.84 -3.40 37.71
C GLU A 57 -16.20 -1.91 37.92
N ASP A 58 -16.34 -1.18 36.80
CA ASP A 58 -16.54 0.28 36.82
C ASP A 58 -17.73 0.73 35.94
N ARG A 59 -18.71 -0.16 35.73
CA ARG A 59 -19.88 0.16 34.94
C ARG A 59 -20.67 1.33 35.55
N ILE A 60 -20.90 2.36 34.74
CA ILE A 60 -21.68 3.56 35.09
C ILE A 60 -23.16 3.26 35.01
N GLU A 61 -23.60 2.72 33.87
CA GLU A 61 -25.01 2.54 33.56
C GLU A 61 -25.21 1.41 32.54
N ARG A 62 -26.42 0.86 32.49
CA ARG A 62 -26.90 -0.04 31.43
C ARG A 62 -28.23 0.48 30.90
N ILE A 63 -28.30 0.77 29.62
CA ILE A 63 -29.42 1.45 28.99
C ILE A 63 -30.09 0.53 27.98
N GLU A 64 -31.39 0.37 28.05
CA GLU A 64 -32.19 -0.39 27.08
C GLU A 64 -32.20 0.34 25.74
N MET A 65 -31.95 -0.37 24.64
CA MET A 65 -32.08 0.16 23.30
C MET A 65 -33.43 -0.16 22.69
N LYS A 66 -33.91 0.69 21.82
CA LYS A 66 -35.21 0.52 21.12
C LYS A 66 -34.97 -0.06 19.74
N SER A 67 -35.76 -1.05 19.35
CA SER A 67 -35.82 -1.59 18.02
C SER A 67 -36.16 -0.49 17.00
N ALA A 68 -35.50 -0.47 15.86
CA ALA A 68 -35.64 0.52 14.81
C ALA A 68 -35.65 -0.14 13.42
N VAL A 69 -35.54 0.64 12.35
CA VAL A 69 -35.63 0.17 10.97
C VAL A 69 -34.53 -0.84 10.59
N ALA A 70 -34.84 -1.74 9.70
CA ALA A 70 -33.92 -2.70 9.11
C ALA A 70 -33.10 -3.52 10.13
N GLY A 71 -33.71 -3.91 11.25
CA GLY A 71 -33.04 -4.71 12.28
C GLY A 71 -32.01 -3.94 13.12
N THR A 72 -32.03 -2.60 13.07
CA THR A 72 -31.19 -1.78 13.94
C THR A 72 -31.85 -1.54 15.31
N TRP A 73 -31.02 -1.21 16.29
CA TRP A 73 -31.41 -0.83 17.65
C TRP A 73 -30.77 0.51 17.99
N THR A 74 -31.49 1.38 18.70
CA THR A 74 -31.02 2.74 19.01
C THR A 74 -31.20 3.09 20.47
N ALA A 75 -30.24 3.88 21.01
CA ALA A 75 -30.38 4.59 22.27
C ALA A 75 -29.82 6.00 22.15
N GLU A 76 -30.48 6.98 22.76
CA GLU A 76 -29.98 8.34 22.90
C GLU A 76 -29.68 8.61 24.37
N VAL A 77 -28.45 9.06 24.66
CA VAL A 77 -27.99 9.38 26.02
C VAL A 77 -27.62 10.85 26.05
N ALA A 78 -28.30 11.62 26.92
CA ALA A 78 -28.07 13.05 27.09
C ALA A 78 -26.76 13.31 27.85
N GLY A 79 -26.11 14.41 27.55
CA GLY A 79 -24.86 14.85 28.16
C GLY A 79 -23.63 14.47 27.35
N ASP A 80 -22.49 15.01 27.80
CA ASP A 80 -21.18 14.78 27.18
C ASP A 80 -20.62 13.43 27.63
N LEU A 81 -20.53 12.48 26.71
CA LEU A 81 -19.97 11.15 26.94
C LEU A 81 -18.56 10.97 26.35
N ALA A 82 -17.90 12.03 25.86
CA ALA A 82 -16.53 11.90 25.37
C ALA A 82 -15.61 11.25 26.43
N GLY A 83 -14.86 10.22 26.04
CA GLY A 83 -14.01 9.46 26.95
C GLY A 83 -14.71 8.35 27.75
N VAL A 84 -16.03 8.20 27.63
CA VAL A 84 -16.77 7.10 28.25
C VAL A 84 -16.65 5.85 27.39
N TYR A 85 -16.33 4.72 28.03
CA TYR A 85 -16.24 3.43 27.34
C TYR A 85 -17.57 2.71 27.32
N TYR A 86 -17.78 1.85 26.32
CA TYR A 86 -19.03 1.12 26.19
C TYR A 86 -18.90 -0.24 25.50
N THR A 87 -19.90 -1.09 25.76
CA THR A 87 -20.16 -2.35 25.05
C THR A 87 -21.64 -2.50 24.78
N TYR A 88 -22.00 -3.49 23.95
CA TYR A 88 -23.39 -3.90 23.78
C TYR A 88 -23.64 -5.26 24.45
N THR A 89 -24.75 -5.39 25.16
CA THR A 89 -25.32 -6.66 25.58
C THR A 89 -26.46 -7.01 24.63
N VAL A 90 -26.41 -8.16 24.00
CA VAL A 90 -27.40 -8.66 23.03
C VAL A 90 -27.98 -9.95 23.55
N GLU A 91 -29.31 -10.01 23.64
CA GLU A 91 -30.08 -11.23 23.95
C GLU A 91 -30.51 -11.90 22.66
N LEU A 92 -29.99 -13.08 22.43
CA LEU A 92 -30.27 -13.93 21.27
C LEU A 92 -31.09 -15.16 21.67
N GLU A 93 -31.46 -16.02 20.72
CA GLU A 93 -32.14 -17.30 21.03
C GLU A 93 -31.22 -18.21 21.86
N GLU A 94 -29.91 -18.23 21.57
CA GLU A 94 -28.91 -19.08 22.21
C GLU A 94 -28.42 -18.54 23.56
N GLY A 95 -28.84 -17.33 23.97
CA GLY A 95 -28.40 -16.72 25.22
C GLY A 95 -27.99 -15.26 25.12
N ILE A 96 -27.41 -14.76 26.19
CA ILE A 96 -26.97 -13.36 26.31
C ILE A 96 -25.50 -13.27 26.02
N ARG A 97 -25.07 -12.33 25.14
CA ARG A 97 -23.69 -12.05 24.80
C ARG A 97 -23.37 -10.57 25.00
N GLU A 98 -22.16 -10.29 25.45
CA GLU A 98 -21.60 -8.94 25.48
C GLU A 98 -20.50 -8.80 24.44
N ALA A 99 -20.47 -7.72 23.68
CA ALA A 99 -19.52 -7.50 22.59
C ALA A 99 -19.13 -6.02 22.48
N CYS A 100 -17.92 -5.78 21.95
CA CYS A 100 -17.51 -4.48 21.47
C CYS A 100 -18.39 -4.02 20.29
N ASP A 101 -18.37 -2.73 19.99
CA ASP A 101 -19.06 -2.18 18.83
C ASP A 101 -18.26 -2.49 17.54
N PRO A 102 -18.85 -3.15 16.53
CA PRO A 102 -18.19 -3.33 15.24
C PRO A 102 -17.77 -2.02 14.56
N TYR A 103 -18.49 -0.93 14.84
CA TYR A 103 -18.21 0.42 14.33
C TYR A 103 -17.42 1.29 15.32
N ALA A 104 -16.77 0.71 16.34
CA ALA A 104 -15.87 1.43 17.24
C ALA A 104 -14.83 2.22 16.47
N ARG A 105 -14.57 3.47 16.89
CA ARG A 105 -13.53 4.34 16.30
C ARG A 105 -12.26 4.35 17.11
N THR A 106 -12.37 3.96 18.36
CA THR A 106 -11.27 3.67 19.26
C THR A 106 -11.74 2.77 20.39
N THR A 107 -10.81 2.15 21.07
CA THR A 107 -11.05 1.23 22.17
C THR A 107 -10.07 1.50 23.31
N GLY A 108 -10.35 0.94 24.49
CA GLY A 108 -9.36 0.78 25.53
C GLY A 108 -8.42 -0.40 25.27
N VAL A 109 -7.61 -0.71 26.25
CA VAL A 109 -6.59 -1.76 26.20
C VAL A 109 -7.16 -3.09 25.70
N ASN A 110 -6.43 -3.74 24.78
CA ASN A 110 -6.81 -5.02 24.16
C ASN A 110 -8.17 -5.02 23.41
N GLY A 111 -8.68 -3.89 22.97
CA GLY A 111 -9.84 -3.82 22.06
C GLY A 111 -11.21 -4.22 22.62
N HIS A 112 -11.36 -4.49 23.92
CA HIS A 112 -12.57 -5.08 24.48
C HIS A 112 -13.75 -4.11 24.67
N ARG A 113 -13.47 -2.83 24.97
CA ARG A 113 -14.48 -1.79 25.18
C ARG A 113 -14.24 -0.65 24.20
N ALA A 114 -15.23 -0.34 23.39
CA ALA A 114 -15.24 0.86 22.55
C ALA A 114 -15.28 2.12 23.43
N MET A 115 -14.78 3.24 22.93
CA MET A 115 -14.85 4.54 23.58
C MET A 115 -15.66 5.53 22.74
N VAL A 116 -16.53 6.28 23.36
CA VAL A 116 -17.17 7.45 22.76
C VAL A 116 -16.10 8.54 22.60
N ILE A 117 -15.88 8.97 21.37
CA ILE A 117 -14.78 9.88 21.05
C ILE A 117 -15.25 11.09 20.25
N ASP A 118 -14.70 12.24 20.60
CA ASP A 118 -14.64 13.43 19.75
C ASP A 118 -13.41 13.32 18.85
N LEU A 119 -13.62 12.88 17.61
CA LEU A 119 -12.52 12.64 16.66
C LEU A 119 -11.78 13.94 16.31
N ASP A 120 -12.49 15.07 16.19
CA ASP A 120 -11.88 16.37 15.88
C ASP A 120 -10.88 16.82 16.96
N SER A 121 -11.12 16.41 18.23
CA SER A 121 -10.20 16.69 19.33
C SER A 121 -8.86 15.95 19.24
N THR A 122 -8.77 14.94 18.40
CA THR A 122 -7.55 14.15 18.15
C THR A 122 -6.72 14.68 16.99
N ASP A 123 -7.21 15.67 16.26
CA ASP A 123 -6.53 16.22 15.09
C ASP A 123 -5.23 16.93 15.49
N PRO A 124 -4.10 16.62 14.86
CA PRO A 124 -2.89 17.40 15.06
C PRO A 124 -3.04 18.79 14.41
N GLU A 125 -2.21 19.73 14.86
CA GLU A 125 -2.22 21.10 14.30
C GLU A 125 -2.02 21.10 12.78
N GLY A 126 -2.93 21.76 12.05
CA GLY A 126 -2.94 21.82 10.59
C GLY A 126 -3.47 20.56 9.91
N TRP A 127 -4.22 19.72 10.62
CA TRP A 127 -4.80 18.49 10.04
C TRP A 127 -5.77 18.77 8.88
N SER A 128 -6.55 19.84 8.97
CA SER A 128 -7.50 20.25 7.91
C SER A 128 -6.81 20.64 6.58
N GLU A 129 -5.55 21.07 6.62
CA GLU A 129 -4.73 21.40 5.46
C GLU A 129 -3.88 20.23 4.97
N ASP A 130 -3.83 19.11 5.71
CA ASP A 130 -3.06 17.94 5.35
C ASP A 130 -3.56 17.32 4.04
N ARG A 131 -2.65 16.93 3.16
CA ARG A 131 -2.96 16.40 1.82
C ARG A 131 -1.91 15.38 1.40
N ASP A 132 -2.35 14.42 0.56
CA ASP A 132 -1.48 13.50 -0.13
C ASP A 132 -0.40 14.23 -0.93
N PRO A 133 0.89 14.06 -0.61
CA PRO A 133 1.99 14.74 -1.31
C PRO A 133 2.20 14.24 -2.75
N ASN A 134 1.64 13.10 -3.12
CA ASN A 134 1.70 12.51 -4.45
C ASN A 134 0.38 12.58 -5.22
N ALA A 135 -0.59 13.37 -4.72
CA ALA A 135 -1.87 13.56 -5.40
C ALA A 135 -1.70 13.98 -6.87
N GLY A 136 -2.55 13.43 -7.74
CA GLY A 136 -2.54 13.72 -9.18
C GLY A 136 -1.52 12.92 -9.99
N LYS A 137 -0.71 12.06 -9.36
CA LYS A 137 0.19 11.13 -10.05
C LYS A 137 -0.51 9.82 -10.37
N SER A 138 -0.01 9.10 -11.38
CA SER A 138 -0.46 7.73 -11.66
C SER A 138 0.06 6.77 -10.60
N ILE A 139 -0.62 5.62 -10.41
CA ILE A 139 -0.11 4.53 -9.59
C ILE A 139 1.28 4.03 -10.08
N THR A 140 1.57 4.12 -11.39
CA THR A 140 2.87 3.73 -11.96
C THR A 140 4.01 4.69 -11.58
N ASP A 141 3.69 5.88 -11.06
CA ASP A 141 4.66 6.82 -10.48
C ASP A 141 5.08 6.45 -9.05
N ALA A 142 4.30 5.58 -8.40
CA ALA A 142 4.61 5.13 -7.06
C ALA A 142 5.89 4.27 -7.03
N VAL A 143 6.67 4.45 -5.96
CA VAL A 143 7.71 3.54 -5.49
C VAL A 143 7.31 3.18 -4.07
N ILE A 144 6.82 1.95 -3.89
CA ILE A 144 6.24 1.48 -2.63
C ILE A 144 7.32 0.82 -1.79
N TYR A 145 7.36 1.16 -0.50
CA TYR A 145 8.25 0.58 0.49
C TYR A 145 7.42 -0.03 1.61
N GLU A 146 7.45 -1.35 1.73
CA GLU A 146 6.71 -2.11 2.75
C GLU A 146 7.44 -2.07 4.09
N LEU A 147 6.75 -1.68 5.14
CA LEU A 147 7.35 -1.49 6.46
C LEU A 147 6.42 -1.97 7.58
N HIS A 148 6.98 -2.72 8.53
CA HIS A 148 6.37 -2.95 9.85
C HIS A 148 6.81 -1.85 10.83
N VAL A 149 5.86 -1.24 11.56
CA VAL A 149 6.13 -0.12 12.48
C VAL A 149 7.23 -0.45 13.49
N ARG A 150 7.21 -1.67 14.04
CA ARG A 150 8.20 -2.11 15.04
C ARG A 150 9.56 -2.43 14.41
N ASP A 151 9.59 -3.06 13.23
CA ASP A 151 10.84 -3.45 12.54
C ASP A 151 11.75 -2.27 12.25
N LEU A 152 11.17 -1.13 11.93
CA LEU A 152 11.89 0.10 11.62
C LEU A 152 12.86 0.50 12.72
N SER A 153 12.45 0.33 13.99
CA SER A 153 13.09 1.03 15.08
C SER A 153 13.37 0.19 16.34
N ALA A 154 12.91 -1.07 16.40
CA ALA A 154 13.12 -1.93 17.54
C ALA A 154 14.61 -2.18 17.85
N ASP A 155 15.46 -2.29 16.82
CA ASP A 155 16.90 -2.37 16.99
C ASP A 155 17.47 -1.04 17.53
N PRO A 156 18.28 -1.07 18.60
CA PRO A 156 18.87 0.14 19.19
C PRO A 156 19.73 0.97 18.24
N SER A 157 20.28 0.36 17.17
CA SER A 157 21.07 1.07 16.16
C SER A 157 20.26 2.04 15.30
N SER A 158 18.92 1.99 15.40
CA SER A 158 18.04 2.93 14.74
C SER A 158 18.20 4.38 15.24
N GLY A 159 18.64 4.58 16.49
CA GLY A 159 18.71 5.88 17.15
C GLY A 159 17.33 6.50 17.47
N VAL A 160 16.22 5.80 17.15
CA VAL A 160 14.86 6.24 17.41
C VAL A 160 14.53 6.15 18.89
N LYS A 161 13.86 7.16 19.44
CA LYS A 161 13.46 7.22 20.86
C LYS A 161 12.16 6.47 21.10
N ASN A 162 11.13 6.71 20.28
CA ASN A 162 9.83 6.05 20.34
C ASN A 162 9.84 4.74 19.54
N ARG A 163 10.70 3.80 19.94
CA ARG A 163 10.92 2.54 19.22
C ARG A 163 9.65 1.70 19.17
N GLY A 164 9.31 1.23 17.96
CA GLY A 164 8.15 0.39 17.71
C GLY A 164 6.80 1.12 17.88
N LYS A 165 6.77 2.45 17.80
CA LYS A 165 5.59 3.29 17.98
C LYS A 165 5.30 4.12 16.75
N PHE A 166 4.03 4.55 16.58
CA PHE A 166 3.63 5.47 15.50
C PHE A 166 4.55 6.70 15.43
N LEU A 167 4.82 7.32 16.56
CA LEU A 167 5.68 8.51 16.62
C LEU A 167 7.12 8.21 16.22
N GLY A 168 7.60 6.98 16.42
CA GLY A 168 8.94 6.58 16.01
C GLY A 168 9.16 6.51 14.51
N VAL A 169 8.08 6.31 13.74
CA VAL A 169 8.14 6.27 12.26
C VAL A 169 8.50 7.64 11.68
N ILE A 170 8.13 8.72 12.37
CA ILE A 170 8.31 10.10 11.90
C ILE A 170 9.42 10.86 12.63
N GLU A 171 10.21 10.21 13.47
CA GLU A 171 11.37 10.87 14.10
C GLU A 171 12.41 11.20 13.04
N GLU A 172 12.74 12.51 12.94
CA GLU A 172 13.78 13.05 12.05
C GLU A 172 15.13 13.14 12.77
N GLY A 173 16.23 13.15 12.00
CA GLY A 173 17.59 13.27 12.52
C GLY A 173 18.07 12.04 13.27
N THR A 174 17.41 10.89 13.10
CA THR A 174 17.85 9.62 13.68
C THR A 174 19.06 9.07 12.92
N HIS A 175 19.97 8.47 13.65
CA HIS A 175 21.23 7.95 13.06
C HIS A 175 21.80 6.80 13.89
N THR A 176 22.61 5.97 13.22
CA THR A 176 23.42 4.95 13.90
C THR A 176 24.43 5.60 14.86
N PRO A 177 25.07 4.84 15.77
CA PRO A 177 26.16 5.35 16.60
C PRO A 177 27.29 5.99 15.81
N ASP A 178 27.50 5.58 14.55
CA ASP A 178 28.53 6.13 13.65
C ASP A 178 28.02 7.35 12.83
N GLY A 179 26.81 7.83 13.10
CA GLY A 179 26.25 9.03 12.48
C GLY A 179 25.62 8.82 11.10
N ILE A 180 25.30 7.57 10.71
CA ILE A 180 24.64 7.27 9.44
C ILE A 180 23.13 7.45 9.62
N PRO A 181 22.43 8.21 8.74
CA PRO A 181 20.99 8.42 8.82
C PRO A 181 20.20 7.11 8.79
N THR A 182 19.18 7.01 9.64
CA THR A 182 18.30 5.84 9.79
C THR A 182 16.83 6.26 9.67
N GLY A 183 15.91 5.30 9.80
CA GLY A 183 14.48 5.58 9.92
C GLY A 183 13.94 6.41 8.76
N LEU A 184 13.18 7.45 9.09
CA LEU A 184 12.55 8.33 8.11
C LEU A 184 13.56 8.99 7.16
N ASP A 185 14.71 9.46 7.66
CA ASP A 185 15.70 10.14 6.83
C ASP A 185 16.34 9.19 5.81
N HIS A 186 16.55 7.93 6.18
CA HIS A 186 16.98 6.90 5.22
C HIS A 186 15.93 6.69 4.13
N ILE A 187 14.65 6.45 4.51
CA ILE A 187 13.53 6.22 3.58
C ILE A 187 13.40 7.41 2.59
N LYS A 188 13.46 8.64 3.09
CA LYS A 188 13.45 9.85 2.24
C LYS A 188 14.60 9.85 1.25
N SER A 189 15.81 9.51 1.72
CA SER A 189 17.02 9.49 0.88
C SER A 189 16.93 8.48 -0.25
N MET A 190 16.19 7.38 -0.06
CA MET A 190 15.94 6.37 -1.08
C MET A 190 15.05 6.87 -2.22
N GLY A 191 14.30 7.95 -2.01
CA GLY A 191 13.37 8.47 -3.00
C GLY A 191 12.02 7.71 -3.02
N ILE A 192 11.67 7.03 -1.94
CA ILE A 192 10.38 6.37 -1.72
C ILE A 192 9.25 7.41 -1.81
N THR A 193 8.16 7.04 -2.43
CA THR A 193 6.98 7.91 -2.57
C THR A 193 5.81 7.48 -1.69
N HIS A 194 5.70 6.17 -1.44
CA HIS A 194 4.60 5.58 -0.67
C HIS A 194 5.15 4.60 0.36
N LEU A 195 4.77 4.79 1.60
CA LEU A 195 5.06 3.86 2.69
C LEU A 195 3.86 2.95 2.90
N HIS A 196 4.01 1.66 2.61
CA HIS A 196 3.04 0.64 2.92
C HIS A 196 3.32 0.13 4.33
N LEU A 197 2.44 0.45 5.26
CA LEU A 197 2.50 -0.03 6.64
C LEU A 197 1.78 -1.37 6.76
N LEU A 198 2.44 -2.40 7.29
CA LEU A 198 1.79 -3.64 7.69
C LEU A 198 0.62 -3.32 8.64
N PRO A 199 -0.31 -4.27 8.90
CA PRO A 199 -1.54 -3.95 9.63
C PRO A 199 -1.29 -3.07 10.85
N SER A 200 -1.96 -1.93 10.90
CA SER A 200 -1.79 -0.89 11.92
C SER A 200 -3.09 -0.54 12.62
N TYR A 201 -4.15 -1.34 12.40
CA TYR A 201 -5.37 -1.34 13.20
C TYR A 201 -5.31 -2.48 14.22
N ASP A 202 -6.24 -2.45 15.17
CA ASP A 202 -6.31 -3.28 16.39
C ASP A 202 -6.35 -4.78 16.07
N TYR A 203 -5.30 -5.51 16.50
CA TYR A 203 -5.11 -6.93 16.29
C TYR A 203 -4.87 -7.69 17.60
N GLY A 204 -5.08 -9.03 17.60
CA GLY A 204 -5.26 -9.81 18.82
C GLY A 204 -4.01 -10.38 19.46
N SER A 205 -2.90 -10.54 18.73
CA SER A 205 -1.75 -11.34 19.20
C SER A 205 -0.78 -10.59 20.10
N VAL A 206 -0.94 -9.28 20.31
CA VAL A 206 -0.11 -8.49 21.23
C VAL A 206 -0.96 -8.06 22.42
N ASP A 207 -0.55 -8.45 23.63
CA ASP A 207 -1.21 -8.01 24.86
C ASP A 207 -0.75 -6.59 25.23
N GLU A 208 -1.58 -5.60 24.92
CA GLU A 208 -1.33 -4.18 25.15
C GLU A 208 -1.13 -3.83 26.65
N ALA A 209 -1.58 -4.70 27.58
CA ALA A 209 -1.42 -4.48 28.99
C ALA A 209 0.01 -4.77 29.49
N TYR A 210 0.85 -5.40 28.67
CA TYR A 210 2.20 -5.83 29.03
C TYR A 210 3.25 -5.45 27.98
N LEU A 211 3.21 -4.23 27.48
CA LEU A 211 4.11 -3.74 26.43
C LEU A 211 5.58 -3.64 26.85
N GLU A 212 5.88 -3.78 28.14
CA GLU A 212 7.25 -3.93 28.65
C GLU A 212 7.89 -5.29 28.32
N ARG A 213 7.07 -6.28 27.92
CA ARG A 213 7.55 -7.57 27.42
C ARG A 213 7.80 -7.49 25.93
N GLU A 214 8.80 -8.20 25.46
CA GLU A 214 8.99 -8.36 24.01
C GLU A 214 7.83 -9.18 23.44
N GLN A 215 7.07 -8.55 22.58
CA GLN A 215 5.95 -9.14 21.86
C GLN A 215 6.02 -8.64 20.41
N PHE A 216 5.91 -9.53 19.48
CA PHE A 216 5.92 -9.22 18.04
C PHE A 216 4.83 -9.99 17.32
N ASN A 217 4.12 -9.32 16.46
CA ASN A 217 3.26 -9.93 15.45
C ASN A 217 3.19 -9.00 14.24
N TRP A 218 3.03 -9.56 13.03
CA TRP A 218 2.79 -8.74 11.84
C TRP A 218 1.46 -7.98 11.88
N GLY A 219 0.47 -8.48 12.64
CA GLY A 219 -0.85 -7.86 12.80
C GLY A 219 -1.93 -8.38 11.85
N TYR A 220 -1.72 -9.51 11.17
CA TYR A 220 -2.75 -10.12 10.29
C TYR A 220 -3.77 -10.95 11.08
N ASP A 221 -4.17 -10.48 12.24
CA ASP A 221 -5.14 -11.12 13.13
C ASP A 221 -6.11 -10.07 13.73
N PRO A 222 -6.95 -9.43 12.86
CA PRO A 222 -7.75 -8.27 13.24
C PRO A 222 -8.82 -8.57 14.28
N VAL A 223 -8.98 -7.63 15.25
CA VAL A 223 -10.02 -7.62 16.28
C VAL A 223 -11.03 -6.48 16.03
N ASN A 224 -10.54 -5.27 15.77
CA ASN A 224 -11.37 -4.09 15.49
C ASN A 224 -10.85 -3.35 14.25
N PHE A 225 -11.54 -3.49 13.11
CA PHE A 225 -11.09 -2.96 11.81
C PHE A 225 -11.03 -1.43 11.70
N ASN A 226 -11.70 -0.69 12.59
CA ASN A 226 -11.79 0.77 12.52
C ASN A 226 -11.05 1.47 13.68
N VAL A 227 -10.17 0.76 14.35
CA VAL A 227 -9.45 1.23 15.55
C VAL A 227 -7.95 1.12 15.28
N PRO A 228 -7.14 2.17 15.49
CA PRO A 228 -5.68 2.06 15.42
C PRO A 228 -5.12 1.09 16.47
N GLU A 229 -4.03 0.41 16.12
CA GLU A 229 -3.34 -0.53 17.00
C GLU A 229 -2.79 0.15 18.26
N GLY A 230 -3.16 -0.37 19.44
CA GLY A 230 -2.78 0.23 20.69
C GLY A 230 -1.34 -0.03 21.10
N SER A 231 -0.73 -1.15 20.69
CA SER A 231 0.67 -1.43 20.97
C SER A 231 1.63 -0.45 20.28
N TYR A 232 1.17 0.22 19.22
CA TYR A 232 1.94 1.26 18.52
C TYR A 232 1.73 2.65 19.11
N SER A 233 0.78 2.84 20.03
CA SER A 233 0.61 4.10 20.78
C SER A 233 1.50 4.14 22.03
N THR A 234 1.71 5.33 22.56
CA THR A 234 2.46 5.50 23.83
C THR A 234 1.62 5.16 25.05
N ASP A 235 0.30 5.14 24.92
CA ASP A 235 -0.63 4.78 26.00
C ASP A 235 -1.85 4.01 25.46
N PRO A 236 -1.89 2.68 25.57
CA PRO A 236 -3.02 1.88 25.07
C PRO A 236 -4.26 1.93 25.96
N TYR A 237 -4.15 2.43 27.21
CA TYR A 237 -5.28 2.53 28.13
C TYR A 237 -6.21 3.69 27.82
N HIS A 238 -5.70 4.74 27.14
CA HIS A 238 -6.45 5.92 26.75
C HIS A 238 -6.69 5.92 25.23
N GLY A 239 -7.91 5.57 24.82
CA GLY A 239 -8.26 5.31 23.43
C GLY A 239 -8.00 6.47 22.47
N GLU A 240 -8.06 7.73 22.91
CA GLU A 240 -7.77 8.91 22.12
C GLU A 240 -6.29 9.03 21.74
N VAL A 241 -5.38 8.43 22.52
CA VAL A 241 -3.93 8.53 22.27
C VAL A 241 -3.55 7.81 20.97
N ARG A 242 -4.04 6.57 20.78
CA ARG A 242 -3.75 5.79 19.56
C ARG A 242 -4.27 6.49 18.30
N VAL A 243 -5.42 7.14 18.37
CA VAL A 243 -6.01 7.90 17.26
C VAL A 243 -5.14 9.10 16.91
N LYS A 244 -4.81 9.91 17.91
CA LYS A 244 -3.99 11.11 17.75
C LYS A 244 -2.60 10.80 17.21
N GLU A 245 -1.92 9.79 17.76
CA GLU A 245 -0.56 9.44 17.35
C GLU A 245 -0.51 8.85 15.94
N MET A 246 -1.52 8.08 15.51
CA MET A 246 -1.61 7.61 14.13
C MET A 246 -1.83 8.77 13.16
N LYS A 247 -2.71 9.73 13.48
CA LYS A 247 -2.88 10.96 12.69
C LYS A 247 -1.58 11.78 12.62
N GLN A 248 -0.84 11.91 13.72
CA GLN A 248 0.47 12.58 13.73
C GLN A 248 1.49 11.88 12.85
N MET A 249 1.52 10.54 12.87
CA MET A 249 2.39 9.75 12.00
C MET A 249 2.08 10.02 10.52
N ILE A 250 0.82 9.94 10.13
CA ILE A 250 0.40 10.15 8.74
C ILE A 250 0.76 11.57 8.28
N GLN A 251 0.39 12.59 9.07
CA GLN A 251 0.75 13.98 8.75
C GLN A 251 2.27 14.20 8.68
N GLY A 252 3.03 13.55 9.56
CA GLY A 252 4.49 13.61 9.55
C GLY A 252 5.09 13.01 8.27
N LEU A 253 4.55 11.90 7.78
CA LEU A 253 4.94 11.29 6.51
C LEU A 253 4.58 12.20 5.33
N HIS A 254 3.36 12.76 5.28
CA HIS A 254 2.93 13.69 4.24
C HIS A 254 3.82 14.92 4.16
N ARG A 255 4.16 15.55 5.29
CA ARG A 255 5.09 16.68 5.37
C ARG A 255 6.48 16.34 4.82
N ASN A 256 6.85 15.08 4.82
CA ASN A 256 8.10 14.55 4.28
C ASN A 256 7.98 14.01 2.84
N GLY A 257 6.86 14.26 2.16
CA GLY A 257 6.65 13.89 0.76
C GLY A 257 6.31 12.41 0.53
N ILE A 258 5.87 11.70 1.57
CA ILE A 258 5.57 10.27 1.55
C ILE A 258 4.09 10.06 1.80
N SER A 259 3.39 9.44 0.83
CA SER A 259 2.00 8.99 0.95
C SER A 259 1.92 7.69 1.76
N VAL A 260 0.78 7.45 2.41
CA VAL A 260 0.60 6.32 3.32
C VAL A 260 -0.37 5.30 2.75
N ILE A 261 0.07 4.05 2.70
CA ILE A 261 -0.74 2.89 2.33
C ILE A 261 -0.99 2.06 3.59
N LEU A 262 -2.26 1.79 3.87
CA LEU A 262 -2.67 0.93 4.97
C LEU A 262 -2.89 -0.50 4.46
N ASP A 263 -2.27 -1.47 5.12
CA ASP A 263 -2.57 -2.89 4.90
C ASP A 263 -3.87 -3.27 5.62
N VAL A 264 -4.81 -3.85 4.89
CA VAL A 264 -6.14 -4.18 5.39
C VAL A 264 -6.48 -5.66 5.21
N VAL A 265 -6.94 -6.30 6.29
CA VAL A 265 -7.19 -7.75 6.38
C VAL A 265 -8.69 -8.01 6.53
N TYR A 266 -9.48 -7.66 5.50
CA TYR A 266 -10.93 -7.90 5.57
C TYR A 266 -11.33 -9.34 5.25
N ASN A 267 -10.40 -10.20 4.88
CA ASN A 267 -10.66 -11.57 4.46
C ASN A 267 -10.94 -12.55 5.62
N HIS A 268 -10.47 -12.24 6.83
CA HIS A 268 -10.69 -13.03 8.05
C HIS A 268 -10.62 -12.16 9.31
N VAL A 269 -10.87 -12.75 10.46
CA VAL A 269 -10.72 -12.12 11.79
C VAL A 269 -9.88 -13.02 12.70
N TYR A 270 -9.31 -12.44 13.75
CA TYR A 270 -8.47 -13.15 14.73
C TYR A 270 -9.13 -14.44 15.23
N ASP A 271 -10.40 -14.34 15.70
CA ASP A 271 -11.18 -15.48 16.17
C ASP A 271 -12.66 -15.26 15.82
N GLY A 272 -13.20 -16.14 14.97
CA GLY A 272 -14.59 -16.06 14.52
C GLY A 272 -15.61 -16.15 15.65
N GLU A 273 -15.32 -16.89 16.73
CA GLU A 273 -16.24 -17.05 17.88
C GLU A 273 -16.31 -15.80 18.76
N THR A 274 -15.20 -15.11 18.93
CA THR A 274 -15.09 -13.94 19.81
C THR A 274 -15.25 -12.62 19.07
N PHE A 275 -15.19 -12.62 17.75
CA PHE A 275 -15.34 -11.40 16.94
C PHE A 275 -16.68 -10.71 17.21
N CYS A 276 -16.63 -9.42 17.47
CA CYS A 276 -17.78 -8.63 17.96
C CYS A 276 -19.01 -8.76 17.04
N PHE A 277 -18.85 -8.72 15.73
CA PHE A 277 -19.96 -8.84 14.79
C PHE A 277 -20.62 -10.23 14.84
N ASN A 278 -19.86 -11.31 14.90
CA ASN A 278 -20.37 -12.67 15.04
C ASN A 278 -21.00 -12.92 16.43
N ARG A 279 -20.54 -12.21 17.46
CA ARG A 279 -21.21 -12.25 18.78
C ARG A 279 -22.57 -11.58 18.77
N ILE A 280 -22.74 -10.51 17.96
CA ILE A 280 -23.97 -9.74 17.84
C ILE A 280 -24.94 -10.41 16.87
N VAL A 281 -24.46 -10.88 15.71
CA VAL A 281 -25.23 -11.57 14.67
C VAL A 281 -24.49 -12.86 14.30
N PRO A 282 -24.75 -13.95 15.03
CA PRO A 282 -24.04 -15.22 14.84
C PRO A 282 -24.06 -15.70 13.40
N GLU A 283 -22.93 -16.20 12.91
CA GLU A 283 -22.74 -16.76 11.55
C GLU A 283 -22.99 -15.79 10.38
N TYR A 284 -23.17 -14.48 10.64
CA TYR A 284 -23.44 -13.54 9.56
C TYR A 284 -22.17 -12.97 8.92
N PHE A 285 -21.19 -12.58 9.73
CA PHE A 285 -19.97 -11.94 9.22
C PHE A 285 -19.05 -12.96 8.51
N SER A 286 -18.91 -14.13 9.09
CA SER A 286 -18.04 -15.17 8.56
C SER A 286 -18.82 -16.20 7.76
N ARG A 287 -18.22 -16.76 6.69
CA ARG A 287 -18.77 -17.89 5.92
C ARG A 287 -18.79 -19.13 6.79
N THR A 288 -19.94 -19.77 6.84
CA THR A 288 -20.13 -21.04 7.57
C THR A 288 -20.72 -22.10 6.66
N HIS A 289 -20.25 -23.34 6.83
CA HIS A 289 -20.80 -24.51 6.15
C HIS A 289 -20.94 -25.66 7.13
N ASN A 290 -22.11 -26.27 7.21
CA ASN A 290 -22.42 -27.37 8.14
C ASN A 290 -22.04 -27.10 9.62
N GLY A 291 -22.18 -25.84 10.07
CA GLY A 291 -21.85 -25.41 11.44
C GLY A 291 -20.36 -25.18 11.72
N HIS A 292 -19.51 -25.14 10.68
CA HIS A 292 -18.09 -24.82 10.78
C HIS A 292 -17.75 -23.60 9.94
N TYR A 293 -16.78 -22.80 10.36
CA TYR A 293 -16.25 -21.71 9.55
C TYR A 293 -15.50 -22.24 8.32
N SER A 294 -15.72 -21.60 7.16
CA SER A 294 -14.86 -21.78 5.99
C SER A 294 -13.45 -21.29 6.33
N ASN A 295 -12.43 -21.96 5.80
CA ASN A 295 -11.02 -21.70 6.12
C ASN A 295 -10.14 -21.59 4.85
N GLY A 296 -10.61 -20.89 3.85
CA GLY A 296 -9.83 -20.58 2.64
C GLY A 296 -8.64 -19.68 2.92
N SER A 297 -8.74 -18.81 3.93
CA SER A 297 -7.65 -17.96 4.42
C SER A 297 -6.50 -18.75 5.05
N GLY A 298 -6.77 -19.96 5.57
CA GLY A 298 -5.82 -20.68 6.42
C GLY A 298 -5.74 -20.15 7.87
N CYS A 299 -6.56 -19.11 8.20
CA CYS A 299 -6.56 -18.44 9.51
C CYS A 299 -7.78 -18.81 10.38
N GLY A 300 -8.50 -19.89 10.02
CA GLY A 300 -9.60 -20.43 10.82
C GLY A 300 -10.98 -19.89 10.48
N ASN A 301 -11.09 -18.82 9.70
CA ASN A 301 -12.37 -18.28 9.23
C ASN A 301 -12.21 -17.46 7.96
N ASP A 302 -13.31 -17.25 7.21
CA ASP A 302 -13.36 -16.43 6.01
C ASP A 302 -14.54 -15.46 6.10
N THR A 303 -14.34 -14.22 5.69
CA THR A 303 -15.36 -13.17 5.70
C THR A 303 -16.37 -13.34 4.57
N ALA A 304 -17.67 -13.23 4.88
CA ALA A 304 -18.77 -13.33 3.92
C ALA A 304 -19.06 -11.97 3.25
N SER A 305 -18.10 -11.47 2.46
CA SER A 305 -18.16 -10.13 1.84
C SER A 305 -19.36 -9.95 0.89
N GLU A 306 -19.90 -11.04 0.36
CA GLU A 306 -21.08 -11.08 -0.49
C GLU A 306 -22.41 -10.82 0.23
N ARG A 307 -22.42 -10.72 1.58
CA ARG A 307 -23.61 -10.38 2.37
C ARG A 307 -23.71 -8.86 2.53
N SER A 308 -24.91 -8.30 2.36
CA SER A 308 -25.12 -6.85 2.23
C SER A 308 -24.53 -6.01 3.37
N MET A 309 -24.65 -6.48 4.63
CA MET A 309 -24.15 -5.72 5.77
C MET A 309 -22.66 -5.95 6.05
N VAL A 310 -22.07 -7.03 5.56
CA VAL A 310 -20.61 -7.24 5.56
C VAL A 310 -19.97 -6.40 4.45
N HIS A 311 -20.53 -6.44 3.25
CA HIS A 311 -20.17 -5.56 2.15
C HIS A 311 -20.18 -4.08 2.59
N LYS A 312 -21.33 -3.63 3.16
CA LYS A 312 -21.43 -2.26 3.69
C LYS A 312 -20.36 -1.96 4.75
N TYR A 313 -20.09 -2.89 5.64
CA TYR A 313 -19.10 -2.72 6.70
C TYR A 313 -17.70 -2.49 6.13
N ILE A 314 -17.29 -3.28 5.14
CA ILE A 314 -16.00 -3.14 4.46
C ILE A 314 -15.91 -1.79 3.73
N VAL A 315 -16.95 -1.43 2.96
CA VAL A 315 -17.01 -0.14 2.26
C VAL A 315 -16.95 1.05 3.23
N ASP A 316 -17.73 1.01 4.31
CA ASP A 316 -17.74 2.06 5.33
C ASP A 316 -16.38 2.18 6.04
N SER A 317 -15.71 1.06 6.30
CA SER A 317 -14.40 1.00 6.96
C SER A 317 -13.32 1.64 6.10
N VAL A 318 -13.22 1.25 4.82
CA VAL A 318 -12.22 1.82 3.90
C VAL A 318 -12.43 3.33 3.70
N LYS A 319 -13.70 3.75 3.55
CA LYS A 319 -14.05 5.19 3.49
C LYS A 319 -13.62 5.94 4.75
N TYR A 320 -13.87 5.34 5.93
CA TYR A 320 -13.47 5.96 7.20
C TYR A 320 -11.95 6.18 7.28
N TRP A 321 -11.14 5.19 6.92
CA TRP A 321 -9.69 5.36 6.90
C TRP A 321 -9.22 6.45 5.92
N ALA A 322 -9.83 6.50 4.75
CA ALA A 322 -9.52 7.56 3.78
C ALA A 322 -9.99 8.95 4.22
N ASP A 323 -11.19 9.04 4.82
CA ASP A 323 -11.80 10.31 5.22
C ASP A 323 -11.19 10.88 6.50
N GLU A 324 -10.96 10.04 7.51
CA GLU A 324 -10.57 10.46 8.86
C GLU A 324 -9.05 10.52 9.04
N TYR A 325 -8.33 9.57 8.41
CA TYR A 325 -6.89 9.44 8.57
C TYR A 325 -6.11 9.88 7.34
N HIS A 326 -6.78 10.36 6.30
CA HIS A 326 -6.14 10.78 5.05
C HIS A 326 -5.26 9.70 4.42
N ILE A 327 -5.66 8.43 4.50
CA ILE A 327 -4.95 7.30 3.91
C ILE A 327 -4.98 7.41 2.38
N ASP A 328 -3.81 7.30 1.73
CA ASP A 328 -3.62 7.51 0.29
C ASP A 328 -3.64 6.21 -0.53
N GLY A 329 -3.63 5.07 0.14
CA GLY A 329 -3.73 3.78 -0.52
C GLY A 329 -4.09 2.65 0.43
N PHE A 330 -4.55 1.55 -0.15
CA PHE A 330 -4.92 0.34 0.60
C PHE A 330 -4.35 -0.89 -0.09
N ARG A 331 -3.63 -1.72 0.68
CA ARG A 331 -3.26 -3.07 0.27
C ARG A 331 -4.20 -4.06 0.95
N PHE A 332 -4.86 -4.89 0.17
CA PHE A 332 -5.77 -5.90 0.68
C PHE A 332 -5.06 -7.24 0.79
N ASP A 333 -4.96 -7.72 2.02
CA ASP A 333 -4.55 -9.07 2.32
C ASP A 333 -5.54 -10.08 1.72
N LEU A 334 -5.04 -11.14 1.09
CA LEU A 334 -5.83 -12.23 0.49
C LEU A 334 -7.12 -11.73 -0.19
N VAL A 335 -7.03 -10.67 -1.00
CA VAL A 335 -8.21 -10.07 -1.66
C VAL A 335 -8.97 -11.06 -2.54
N GLY A 336 -8.31 -12.15 -2.95
CA GLY A 336 -8.94 -13.26 -3.64
C GLY A 336 -10.07 -13.97 -2.85
N LEU A 337 -10.23 -13.65 -1.57
CA LEU A 337 -11.35 -14.09 -0.72
C LEU A 337 -12.48 -13.06 -0.60
N ILE A 338 -12.35 -11.89 -1.22
CA ILE A 338 -13.36 -10.82 -1.26
C ILE A 338 -13.99 -10.80 -2.65
N ASP A 339 -15.28 -10.55 -2.72
CA ASP A 339 -15.99 -10.52 -4.00
C ASP A 339 -15.70 -9.26 -4.82
N VAL A 340 -15.83 -9.39 -6.15
CA VAL A 340 -15.58 -8.31 -7.13
C VAL A 340 -16.48 -7.10 -6.90
N ASP A 341 -17.74 -7.31 -6.52
CA ASP A 341 -18.70 -6.22 -6.38
C ASP A 341 -18.33 -5.35 -5.17
N THR A 342 -17.91 -5.97 -4.06
CA THR A 342 -17.42 -5.27 -2.88
C THR A 342 -16.17 -4.43 -3.24
N ILE A 343 -15.21 -4.99 -3.96
CA ILE A 343 -14.00 -4.26 -4.37
C ILE A 343 -14.33 -3.07 -5.29
N ASN A 344 -15.20 -3.26 -6.28
CA ASN A 344 -15.56 -2.18 -7.20
C ASN A 344 -16.34 -1.07 -6.49
N GLU A 345 -17.26 -1.41 -5.57
CA GLU A 345 -18.01 -0.40 -4.83
C GLU A 345 -17.10 0.40 -3.88
N LEU A 346 -16.23 -0.26 -3.10
CA LEU A 346 -15.34 0.47 -2.20
C LEU A 346 -14.39 1.40 -2.95
N VAL A 347 -13.81 0.96 -4.07
CA VAL A 347 -12.93 1.79 -4.90
C VAL A 347 -13.70 3.01 -5.45
N SER A 348 -14.90 2.78 -5.97
CA SER A 348 -15.75 3.86 -6.49
C SER A 348 -16.14 4.85 -5.39
N ALA A 349 -16.57 4.35 -4.23
CA ALA A 349 -17.03 5.15 -3.12
C ALA A 349 -15.91 6.01 -2.50
N VAL A 350 -14.70 5.48 -2.38
CA VAL A 350 -13.54 6.24 -1.88
C VAL A 350 -13.09 7.26 -2.92
N ARG A 351 -12.95 6.86 -4.19
CA ARG A 351 -12.47 7.76 -5.25
C ARG A 351 -13.45 8.89 -5.59
N ALA A 352 -14.71 8.77 -5.25
CA ALA A 352 -15.67 9.86 -5.38
C ALA A 352 -15.25 11.13 -4.59
N LYS A 353 -14.53 10.97 -3.48
CA LYS A 353 -14.00 12.05 -2.64
C LYS A 353 -12.47 12.17 -2.73
N HIS A 354 -11.77 11.05 -2.84
CA HIS A 354 -10.32 10.92 -2.84
C HIS A 354 -9.85 10.25 -4.15
N PRO A 355 -9.85 10.95 -5.30
CA PRO A 355 -9.66 10.35 -6.63
C PRO A 355 -8.29 9.70 -6.85
N ASN A 356 -7.28 10.07 -6.04
CA ASN A 356 -5.91 9.61 -6.18
C ASN A 356 -5.57 8.38 -5.33
N VAL A 357 -6.48 7.93 -4.45
CA VAL A 357 -6.24 6.75 -3.59
C VAL A 357 -5.97 5.53 -4.45
N ILE A 358 -4.87 4.84 -4.15
CA ILE A 358 -4.44 3.64 -4.86
C ILE A 358 -4.93 2.37 -4.14
N PHE A 359 -5.23 1.32 -4.91
CA PHE A 359 -5.74 0.06 -4.39
C PHE A 359 -5.00 -1.11 -5.01
N TYR A 360 -4.51 -2.02 -4.19
CA TYR A 360 -3.91 -3.26 -4.65
C TYR A 360 -3.97 -4.36 -3.58
N GLY A 361 -3.65 -5.59 -3.96
CA GLY A 361 -3.66 -6.68 -3.00
C GLY A 361 -3.26 -8.03 -3.59
N GLU A 362 -3.45 -9.05 -2.78
CA GLU A 362 -3.10 -10.44 -3.09
C GLU A 362 -4.29 -11.18 -3.70
N GLY A 363 -4.30 -11.27 -5.02
CA GLY A 363 -5.38 -11.89 -5.79
C GLY A 363 -5.21 -13.40 -5.98
N TRP A 364 -4.75 -14.12 -4.98
CA TRP A 364 -4.57 -15.57 -5.06
C TRP A 364 -5.92 -16.30 -5.19
N SER A 365 -5.96 -17.37 -6.01
CA SER A 365 -7.13 -18.24 -6.09
C SER A 365 -7.11 -19.19 -4.89
N MET A 366 -8.01 -18.97 -3.95
CA MET A 366 -8.11 -19.71 -2.70
C MET A 366 -9.47 -20.42 -2.61
N ALA A 367 -9.49 -21.59 -1.98
CA ALA A 367 -10.72 -22.37 -1.78
C ALA A 367 -11.48 -21.87 -0.56
N THR A 368 -12.57 -21.13 -0.78
CA THR A 368 -13.52 -20.73 0.27
C THR A 368 -14.90 -21.32 0.00
N GLU A 369 -15.62 -21.64 1.06
CA GLU A 369 -16.94 -22.27 0.94
C GLU A 369 -18.03 -21.21 0.78
N MET A 370 -18.41 -20.93 -0.46
CA MET A 370 -19.42 -19.93 -0.79
C MET A 370 -20.83 -20.44 -0.51
N THR A 371 -21.66 -19.60 0.08
CA THR A 371 -23.10 -19.88 0.30
C THR A 371 -23.99 -19.43 -0.86
N LYS A 372 -23.52 -18.46 -1.65
CA LYS A 372 -24.18 -18.00 -2.87
C LYS A 372 -23.39 -18.51 -4.09
N PRO A 373 -24.01 -19.22 -5.04
CA PRO A 373 -23.35 -19.59 -6.30
C PRO A 373 -23.08 -18.36 -7.15
N ASP A 374 -22.14 -18.48 -8.08
CA ASP A 374 -21.84 -17.48 -9.12
C ASP A 374 -21.29 -16.13 -8.63
N VAL A 375 -20.83 -16.05 -7.39
CA VAL A 375 -20.09 -14.85 -6.89
C VAL A 375 -18.65 -14.91 -7.39
N ALA A 376 -18.24 -13.87 -8.12
CA ALA A 376 -16.87 -13.76 -8.59
C ALA A 376 -15.98 -13.14 -7.53
N MET A 377 -14.87 -13.80 -7.23
CA MET A 377 -13.87 -13.32 -6.28
C MET A 377 -12.84 -12.41 -6.98
N ALA A 378 -12.27 -11.45 -6.25
CA ALA A 378 -11.28 -10.51 -6.76
C ALA A 378 -9.89 -11.15 -6.87
N THR A 379 -9.81 -12.21 -7.70
CA THR A 379 -8.55 -12.90 -8.01
C THR A 379 -7.83 -12.23 -9.19
N GLN A 380 -6.53 -12.53 -9.37
CA GLN A 380 -5.77 -12.12 -10.56
C GLN A 380 -6.50 -12.50 -11.86
N HIS A 381 -7.09 -13.70 -11.95
CA HIS A 381 -7.85 -14.14 -13.14
C HIS A 381 -9.08 -13.27 -13.44
N ASN A 382 -9.58 -12.55 -12.45
CA ASN A 382 -10.67 -11.60 -12.58
C ASN A 382 -10.21 -10.13 -12.63
N ALA A 383 -8.92 -9.85 -12.81
CA ALA A 383 -8.35 -8.50 -12.81
C ALA A 383 -9.04 -7.57 -13.84
N TYR A 384 -9.47 -8.12 -14.98
CA TYR A 384 -10.25 -7.37 -15.99
C TYR A 384 -11.61 -6.87 -15.48
N ARG A 385 -12.15 -7.46 -14.39
CA ARG A 385 -13.41 -7.06 -13.73
C ARG A 385 -13.22 -6.00 -12.65
N THR A 386 -11.96 -5.77 -12.24
CA THR A 386 -11.58 -4.78 -11.22
C THR A 386 -10.56 -3.78 -11.79
N PRO A 387 -10.93 -2.96 -12.80
CA PRO A 387 -9.98 -2.19 -13.61
C PRO A 387 -9.21 -1.11 -12.84
N ASN A 388 -9.63 -0.79 -11.63
CA ASN A 388 -9.01 0.22 -10.76
C ASN A 388 -8.29 -0.39 -9.54
N PHE A 389 -7.99 -1.68 -9.60
CA PHE A 389 -7.34 -2.44 -8.55
C PHE A 389 -6.14 -3.21 -9.12
N ALA A 390 -4.98 -3.11 -8.47
CA ALA A 390 -3.76 -3.78 -8.90
C ALA A 390 -3.50 -5.05 -8.07
N TYR A 391 -2.70 -5.95 -8.62
CA TYR A 391 -2.39 -7.23 -7.98
C TYR A 391 -0.89 -7.48 -7.93
N PHE A 392 -0.41 -8.13 -6.88
CA PHE A 392 0.97 -8.59 -6.79
C PHE A 392 1.30 -9.58 -7.90
N SER A 393 2.45 -9.41 -8.56
CA SER A 393 2.94 -10.29 -9.62
C SER A 393 3.80 -11.41 -9.04
N ASP A 394 3.18 -12.51 -8.59
CA ASP A 394 3.88 -13.74 -8.23
C ASP A 394 4.69 -14.30 -9.39
N THR A 395 4.21 -14.13 -10.63
CA THR A 395 4.92 -14.50 -11.85
C THR A 395 6.29 -13.82 -11.92
N LEU A 396 6.38 -12.50 -11.72
CA LEU A 396 7.67 -11.81 -11.71
C LEU A 396 8.54 -12.25 -10.54
N ARG A 397 7.97 -12.33 -9.32
CA ARG A 397 8.69 -12.79 -8.13
C ARG A 397 9.37 -14.15 -8.37
N ASP A 398 8.61 -15.11 -8.90
CA ASP A 398 9.12 -16.47 -9.08
C ASP A 398 10.11 -16.56 -10.25
N VAL A 399 9.93 -15.79 -11.32
CA VAL A 399 10.92 -15.63 -12.38
C VAL A 399 12.24 -15.10 -11.83
N LEU A 400 12.20 -14.12 -10.95
CA LEU A 400 13.41 -13.51 -10.39
C LEU A 400 14.17 -14.47 -9.47
N ARG A 401 13.49 -15.05 -8.46
CA ARG A 401 14.14 -15.74 -7.34
C ARG A 401 13.86 -17.24 -7.23
N GLY A 402 13.06 -17.79 -8.15
CA GLY A 402 12.59 -19.18 -8.11
C GLY A 402 11.26 -19.34 -7.39
N TYR A 403 10.60 -20.47 -7.64
CA TYR A 403 9.27 -20.79 -7.11
C TYR A 403 9.23 -20.70 -5.58
N VAL A 404 8.28 -19.95 -5.06
CA VAL A 404 8.23 -19.55 -3.64
C VAL A 404 8.10 -20.72 -2.65
N PHE A 405 7.43 -21.80 -3.06
CA PHE A 405 7.19 -22.99 -2.21
C PHE A 405 8.28 -24.08 -2.33
N ASP A 406 9.38 -23.81 -3.02
CA ASP A 406 10.57 -24.64 -3.06
C ASP A 406 11.79 -23.81 -2.68
N ASP A 407 12.28 -23.97 -1.45
CA ASP A 407 13.36 -23.15 -0.88
C ASP A 407 14.68 -23.24 -1.63
N HIS A 408 14.88 -24.29 -2.42
CA HIS A 408 16.09 -24.51 -3.22
C HIS A 408 15.91 -24.12 -4.69
N ALA A 409 14.68 -23.84 -5.14
CA ALA A 409 14.48 -23.33 -6.49
C ALA A 409 15.17 -21.99 -6.67
N TYR A 410 15.85 -21.77 -7.80
CA TYR A 410 16.48 -20.51 -8.16
C TYR A 410 15.88 -19.96 -9.45
N GLY A 411 15.85 -18.65 -9.56
CA GLY A 411 15.28 -17.97 -10.70
C GLY A 411 16.32 -17.38 -11.66
N TYR A 412 15.85 -16.50 -12.53
CA TYR A 412 16.65 -15.86 -13.56
C TYR A 412 17.92 -15.20 -13.00
N VAL A 413 17.82 -14.45 -11.89
CA VAL A 413 18.97 -13.72 -11.35
C VAL A 413 20.10 -14.61 -10.86
N ALA A 414 19.80 -15.88 -10.60
CA ALA A 414 20.74 -16.91 -10.21
C ALA A 414 21.15 -17.83 -11.39
N GLY A 415 20.76 -17.47 -12.61
CA GLY A 415 21.14 -18.17 -13.84
C GLY A 415 20.21 -19.30 -14.28
N ALA A 416 18.95 -19.34 -13.78
CA ALA A 416 17.95 -20.27 -14.30
C ALA A 416 17.68 -20.03 -15.78
N GLN A 417 17.78 -21.09 -16.58
CA GLN A 417 17.60 -21.04 -18.02
C GLN A 417 16.13 -21.11 -18.43
N GLY A 418 15.81 -20.52 -19.61
CA GLY A 418 14.47 -20.58 -20.20
C GLY A 418 13.44 -19.67 -19.54
N GLN A 419 13.90 -18.67 -18.75
CA GLN A 419 13.03 -17.67 -18.10
C GLN A 419 12.86 -16.40 -18.93
N GLU A 420 13.57 -16.27 -20.06
CA GLU A 420 13.72 -15.02 -20.80
C GLU A 420 12.38 -14.49 -21.33
N GLU A 421 11.54 -15.35 -21.91
CA GLU A 421 10.24 -14.92 -22.47
C GLU A 421 9.26 -14.49 -21.35
N GLN A 422 9.25 -15.23 -20.24
CA GLN A 422 8.39 -14.86 -19.11
C GLN A 422 8.87 -13.54 -18.48
N LEU A 423 10.19 -13.35 -18.38
CA LEU A 423 10.78 -12.08 -17.92
C LEU A 423 10.44 -10.92 -18.86
N LYS A 424 10.50 -11.12 -20.20
CA LYS A 424 10.07 -10.11 -21.17
C LYS A 424 8.62 -9.70 -20.96
N ASN A 425 7.72 -10.67 -20.79
CA ASN A 425 6.31 -10.40 -20.53
C ASN A 425 6.11 -9.65 -19.21
N CYS A 426 6.77 -10.05 -18.13
CA CYS A 426 6.69 -9.36 -16.84
C CYS A 426 7.22 -7.93 -16.92
N PHE A 427 8.38 -7.70 -17.60
CA PHE A 427 8.92 -6.35 -17.79
C PHE A 427 7.93 -5.43 -18.50
N MET A 428 7.19 -5.94 -19.47
CA MET A 428 6.17 -5.21 -20.22
C MET A 428 4.82 -5.13 -19.50
N ALA A 429 4.73 -5.53 -18.22
CA ALA A 429 3.47 -5.62 -17.45
C ALA A 429 2.41 -6.48 -18.14
N ARG A 430 2.81 -7.63 -18.68
CA ARG A 430 1.97 -8.59 -19.42
C ARG A 430 2.10 -10.03 -18.89
N PRO A 431 2.08 -10.31 -17.59
CA PRO A 431 1.79 -11.67 -17.15
C PRO A 431 0.38 -12.05 -17.62
N ASP A 432 0.11 -13.33 -17.80
CA ASP A 432 -1.09 -13.85 -18.48
C ASP A 432 -2.43 -13.30 -17.94
N TRP A 433 -2.44 -12.91 -16.66
CA TRP A 433 -3.63 -12.40 -15.99
C TRP A 433 -3.77 -10.88 -16.02
N CYS A 434 -2.73 -10.12 -16.38
CA CYS A 434 -2.68 -8.67 -16.16
C CYS A 434 -3.20 -7.87 -17.36
N PRO A 435 -4.20 -6.98 -17.18
CA PRO A 435 -4.71 -6.13 -18.24
C PRO A 435 -3.78 -4.97 -18.64
N GLY A 436 -2.82 -4.60 -17.79
CA GLY A 436 -1.90 -3.50 -18.09
C GLY A 436 -1.09 -2.99 -16.91
N PRO A 437 -0.22 -1.99 -17.13
CA PRO A 437 0.79 -1.59 -16.15
C PRO A 437 0.22 -0.96 -14.88
N THR A 438 -0.99 -0.42 -14.88
CA THR A 438 -1.63 0.11 -13.66
C THR A 438 -2.20 -0.97 -12.75
N GLN A 439 -2.18 -2.24 -13.17
CA GLN A 439 -2.76 -3.36 -12.42
C GLN A 439 -1.73 -4.41 -11.97
N THR A 440 -0.44 -4.14 -12.10
CA THR A 440 0.60 -5.07 -11.64
C THR A 440 1.56 -4.42 -10.63
N ILE A 441 1.75 -5.09 -9.49
CA ILE A 441 2.72 -4.74 -8.47
C ILE A 441 3.94 -5.65 -8.64
N ASN A 442 5.07 -5.05 -8.98
CA ASN A 442 6.32 -5.74 -9.27
C ASN A 442 7.22 -5.80 -8.03
N TYR A 443 7.60 -6.99 -7.60
CA TYR A 443 8.41 -7.19 -6.41
C TYR A 443 9.31 -8.42 -6.51
N ALA A 444 10.33 -8.47 -5.66
CA ALA A 444 11.19 -9.63 -5.48
C ALA A 444 10.97 -10.29 -4.12
N SER A 445 10.70 -9.51 -3.09
CA SER A 445 10.36 -9.98 -1.74
C SER A 445 9.34 -9.05 -1.05
N CYS A 446 8.67 -9.58 -0.04
CA CYS A 446 7.78 -8.88 0.88
C CYS A 446 7.97 -9.44 2.29
N HIS A 447 7.11 -9.06 3.24
CA HIS A 447 7.16 -9.62 4.61
C HIS A 447 7.00 -11.13 4.62
N ASP A 448 6.16 -11.70 3.72
CA ASP A 448 5.94 -13.12 3.56
C ASP A 448 7.15 -13.84 2.98
N ASN A 449 7.39 -15.04 3.47
CA ASN A 449 8.48 -15.91 3.07
C ASN A 449 9.86 -15.30 3.41
N MET A 450 10.93 -15.83 2.80
CA MET A 450 12.28 -15.34 3.05
C MET A 450 12.50 -13.96 2.41
N SER A 451 13.32 -13.13 3.05
CA SER A 451 13.88 -11.94 2.41
C SER A 451 14.63 -12.33 1.12
N LEU A 452 14.78 -11.39 0.17
CA LEU A 452 15.46 -11.68 -1.10
C LEU A 452 16.86 -12.23 -0.87
N PHE A 453 17.65 -11.62 0.03
CA PHE A 453 19.04 -12.02 0.24
C PHE A 453 19.17 -13.39 0.92
N ASP A 454 18.27 -13.72 1.87
CA ASP A 454 18.22 -15.04 2.49
C ASP A 454 17.83 -16.12 1.49
N ARG A 455 16.85 -15.84 0.64
CA ARG A 455 16.43 -16.73 -0.45
C ARG A 455 17.57 -17.02 -1.40
N LEU A 456 18.29 -15.98 -1.87
CA LEU A 456 19.44 -16.13 -2.73
C LEU A 456 20.57 -16.93 -2.05
N THR A 457 20.77 -16.70 -0.75
CA THR A 457 21.78 -17.45 0.02
C THR A 457 21.47 -18.93 0.09
N LEU A 458 20.22 -19.30 0.29
CA LEU A 458 19.79 -20.69 0.41
C LEU A 458 19.78 -21.40 -0.94
N SER A 459 19.25 -20.74 -1.99
CA SER A 459 19.13 -21.33 -3.33
C SER A 459 20.44 -21.37 -4.13
N THR A 460 21.47 -20.64 -3.72
CA THR A 460 22.78 -20.61 -4.39
C THR A 460 23.93 -20.90 -3.41
N PRO A 461 24.00 -22.09 -2.80
CA PRO A 461 25.00 -22.41 -1.76
C PRO A 461 26.46 -22.27 -2.25
N ASP A 462 26.71 -22.54 -3.53
CA ASP A 462 28.04 -22.49 -4.14
C ASP A 462 28.44 -21.09 -4.64
N ALA A 463 27.55 -20.09 -4.59
CA ALA A 463 27.88 -18.72 -4.95
C ALA A 463 28.61 -18.01 -3.81
N ASP A 464 29.54 -17.14 -4.14
CA ASP A 464 30.18 -16.29 -3.14
C ASP A 464 29.25 -15.11 -2.73
N PHE A 465 29.65 -14.38 -1.69
CA PHE A 465 28.88 -13.26 -1.19
C PHE A 465 28.72 -12.14 -2.24
N ALA A 466 29.76 -11.87 -3.03
CA ALA A 466 29.74 -10.82 -4.06
C ALA A 466 28.79 -11.18 -5.20
N ASP A 467 28.73 -12.46 -5.61
CA ASP A 467 27.77 -12.95 -6.60
C ASP A 467 26.32 -12.78 -6.10
N ARG A 468 26.05 -13.09 -4.83
CA ARG A 468 24.71 -12.91 -4.24
C ARG A 468 24.30 -11.44 -4.18
N VAL A 469 25.23 -10.54 -3.86
CA VAL A 469 24.97 -9.08 -3.93
C VAL A 469 24.64 -8.67 -5.37
N ARG A 470 25.36 -9.18 -6.37
CA ARG A 470 25.03 -8.92 -7.78
C ARG A 470 23.67 -9.47 -8.18
N MET A 471 23.31 -10.68 -7.73
CA MET A 471 21.97 -11.25 -7.95
C MET A 471 20.87 -10.39 -7.33
N ASN A 472 21.08 -9.89 -6.11
CA ASN A 472 20.16 -8.96 -5.43
C ASN A 472 19.98 -7.67 -6.23
N ASN A 473 21.07 -7.09 -6.71
CA ASN A 473 21.06 -5.87 -7.53
C ASN A 473 20.43 -6.08 -8.91
N LEU A 474 20.62 -7.25 -9.51
CA LEU A 474 20.00 -7.63 -10.77
C LEU A 474 18.47 -7.74 -10.59
N ALA A 475 17.98 -8.35 -9.50
CA ALA A 475 16.56 -8.42 -9.17
C ALA A 475 15.98 -7.01 -9.01
N ALA A 476 16.65 -6.13 -8.25
CA ALA A 476 16.27 -4.73 -8.08
C ALA A 476 16.21 -4.00 -9.43
N GLY A 477 17.23 -4.15 -10.28
CA GLY A 477 17.27 -3.57 -11.61
C GLY A 477 16.10 -4.01 -12.49
N ILE A 478 15.64 -5.25 -12.35
CA ILE A 478 14.50 -5.77 -13.09
C ILE A 478 13.19 -5.17 -12.58
N TYR A 479 12.81 -5.37 -11.31
CA TYR A 479 11.48 -4.95 -10.87
C TYR A 479 11.33 -3.43 -10.74
N LEU A 480 12.42 -2.69 -10.43
CA LEU A 480 12.38 -1.22 -10.35
C LEU A 480 12.29 -0.56 -11.73
N LEU A 481 12.80 -1.18 -12.79
CA LEU A 481 12.78 -0.60 -14.13
C LEU A 481 11.70 -1.18 -15.04
N SER A 482 10.99 -2.23 -14.63
CA SER A 482 9.84 -2.78 -15.35
C SER A 482 8.67 -1.82 -15.41
N GLN A 483 7.83 -1.96 -16.43
CA GLN A 483 6.50 -1.33 -16.48
C GLN A 483 5.65 -1.87 -15.33
N GLY A 484 4.76 -1.04 -14.78
CA GLY A 484 3.98 -1.39 -13.60
C GLY A 484 4.45 -0.62 -12.36
N VAL A 485 4.10 -1.11 -11.19
CA VAL A 485 4.31 -0.44 -9.90
C VAL A 485 5.40 -1.17 -9.11
N PRO A 486 6.57 -0.59 -8.88
CA PRO A 486 7.60 -1.21 -8.07
C PRO A 486 7.26 -1.20 -6.58
N PHE A 487 7.52 -2.34 -5.95
CA PHE A 487 7.32 -2.57 -4.55
C PHE A 487 8.56 -3.26 -3.96
N MET A 488 9.05 -2.78 -2.84
CA MET A 488 10.21 -3.33 -2.16
C MET A 488 9.99 -3.52 -0.67
N GLN A 489 10.50 -4.61 -0.12
CA GLN A 489 10.50 -4.87 1.31
C GLN A 489 11.53 -3.95 2.01
N ALA A 490 11.16 -3.36 3.15
CA ALA A 490 12.08 -2.55 3.94
C ALA A 490 13.35 -3.32 4.33
N GLY A 491 14.50 -2.73 4.01
CA GLY A 491 15.81 -3.32 4.26
C GLY A 491 16.34 -4.19 3.13
N GLU A 492 15.60 -4.44 2.05
CA GLU A 492 16.10 -5.16 0.87
C GLU A 492 17.34 -4.47 0.30
N GLU A 493 17.35 -3.13 0.27
CA GLU A 493 18.45 -2.28 -0.17
C GLU A 493 19.70 -2.40 0.72
N ILE A 494 19.56 -2.90 1.93
CA ILE A 494 20.67 -3.19 2.85
C ILE A 494 20.86 -4.69 3.07
N LEU A 495 20.45 -5.52 2.10
CA LEU A 495 20.62 -6.98 2.13
C LEU A 495 20.00 -7.61 3.40
N ARG A 496 18.78 -7.18 3.76
CA ARG A 496 18.08 -7.65 4.95
C ARG A 496 18.08 -9.18 5.05
N SER A 497 18.42 -9.68 6.22
CA SER A 497 18.45 -11.09 6.54
C SER A 497 17.73 -11.36 7.86
N LYS A 498 17.06 -12.51 7.94
CA LYS A 498 16.34 -13.01 9.12
C LYS A 498 16.92 -14.35 9.58
N PRO A 499 18.18 -14.36 10.07
CA PRO A 499 18.85 -15.61 10.45
C PRO A 499 18.25 -16.20 11.71
N LEU A 500 18.14 -17.53 11.76
CA LEU A 500 17.72 -18.29 12.92
C LEU A 500 18.91 -18.62 13.83
N PRO A 501 18.76 -18.63 15.16
CA PRO A 501 19.83 -18.97 16.11
C PRO A 501 20.43 -20.37 15.90
N GLY A 502 19.65 -21.30 15.33
CA GLY A 502 20.07 -22.68 15.02
C GLY A 502 20.70 -22.85 13.64
N GLY A 503 20.86 -21.78 12.88
CA GLY A 503 21.26 -21.80 11.46
C GLY A 503 20.06 -21.85 10.53
N GLY A 504 20.27 -21.42 9.27
CA GLY A 504 19.21 -21.19 8.29
C GLY A 504 18.52 -19.83 8.48
N PHE A 505 17.40 -19.64 7.80
CA PHE A 505 16.68 -18.37 7.74
C PHE A 505 15.21 -18.57 8.07
N GLU A 506 14.61 -17.56 8.69
CA GLU A 506 13.17 -17.53 8.98
C GLU A 506 12.37 -17.22 7.72
N HIS A 507 11.44 -18.10 7.35
CA HIS A 507 10.60 -17.92 6.18
C HIS A 507 9.17 -17.44 6.53
N ASN A 508 8.79 -17.53 7.81
CA ASN A 508 7.48 -17.09 8.29
C ASN A 508 7.61 -16.40 9.66
N SER A 509 8.12 -15.17 9.63
CA SER A 509 8.56 -14.45 10.83
C SER A 509 7.44 -13.70 11.55
N TYR A 510 6.16 -14.05 11.32
CA TYR A 510 5.01 -13.28 11.81
C TYR A 510 4.98 -13.06 13.34
N CYS A 511 5.58 -13.97 14.10
CA CYS A 511 5.70 -13.87 15.58
C CYS A 511 7.14 -14.07 16.05
N SER A 512 8.13 -13.96 15.16
CA SER A 512 9.54 -14.06 15.53
C SER A 512 10.00 -12.81 16.30
N PRO A 513 11.03 -12.92 17.19
CA PRO A 513 11.45 -11.81 18.03
C PRO A 513 12.09 -10.66 17.21
N ASP A 514 12.22 -9.49 17.85
CA ASP A 514 12.88 -8.31 17.29
C ASP A 514 14.30 -8.60 16.78
N SER A 515 15.01 -9.52 17.41
CA SER A 515 16.36 -9.94 16.98
C SER A 515 16.37 -10.52 15.56
N VAL A 516 15.26 -11.11 15.11
CA VAL A 516 15.06 -11.65 13.77
C VAL A 516 14.48 -10.58 12.84
N ASN A 517 13.42 -9.89 13.28
CA ASN A 517 12.62 -9.04 12.43
C ASN A 517 13.15 -7.62 12.23
N SER A 518 13.78 -7.01 13.26
CA SER A 518 14.18 -5.60 13.18
C SER A 518 15.26 -5.32 12.13
N ILE A 519 15.17 -4.17 11.50
CA ILE A 519 16.17 -3.68 10.53
C ILE A 519 17.48 -3.38 11.27
N LYS A 520 18.60 -3.93 10.78
CA LYS A 520 19.93 -3.80 11.37
C LYS A 520 20.66 -2.59 10.79
N TRP A 521 20.33 -1.40 11.24
CA TRP A 521 20.85 -0.15 10.70
C TRP A 521 22.38 -0.01 10.74
N ASN A 522 23.04 -0.64 11.71
CA ASN A 522 24.51 -0.69 11.78
C ASN A 522 25.16 -1.35 10.54
N ASP A 523 24.41 -2.15 9.79
CA ASP A 523 24.93 -2.74 8.54
C ASP A 523 25.26 -1.68 7.49
N LEU A 524 24.62 -0.54 7.48
CA LEU A 524 24.96 0.60 6.62
C LEU A 524 26.38 1.14 6.86
N GLY A 525 27.00 0.85 8.00
CA GLY A 525 28.42 1.15 8.26
C GLY A 525 29.41 0.28 7.48
N LYS A 526 28.94 -0.81 6.87
CA LYS A 526 29.74 -1.71 6.04
C LYS A 526 29.66 -1.26 4.59
N GLU A 527 30.81 -1.09 3.93
CA GLU A 527 30.92 -0.54 2.57
C GLU A 527 29.99 -1.23 1.55
N VAL A 528 29.88 -2.55 1.59
CA VAL A 528 29.06 -3.32 0.64
C VAL A 528 27.57 -2.97 0.81
N TYR A 529 27.08 -2.86 2.04
CA TYR A 529 25.67 -2.53 2.34
C TYR A 529 25.35 -1.08 1.95
N ALA A 530 26.26 -0.15 2.25
CA ALA A 530 26.09 1.25 1.86
C ALA A 530 26.06 1.40 0.31
N LYS A 531 26.98 0.73 -0.40
CA LYS A 531 26.99 0.71 -1.88
C LYS A 531 25.72 0.08 -2.46
N ASN A 532 25.19 -0.96 -1.82
CA ASN A 532 23.95 -1.60 -2.23
C ASN A 532 22.76 -0.64 -2.08
N ALA A 533 22.65 0.08 -0.96
CA ALA A 533 21.64 1.11 -0.77
C ALA A 533 21.78 2.24 -1.79
N ASP A 534 23.00 2.67 -2.12
CA ASP A 534 23.26 3.68 -3.15
C ASP A 534 22.82 3.19 -4.54
N TYR A 535 23.01 1.91 -4.83
CA TYR A 535 22.59 1.30 -6.09
C TYR A 535 21.07 1.34 -6.26
N TYR A 536 20.31 0.93 -5.23
CA TYR A 536 18.84 1.03 -5.21
C TYR A 536 18.36 2.48 -5.36
N ARG A 537 18.96 3.39 -4.61
CA ARG A 537 18.67 4.83 -4.71
C ARG A 537 18.86 5.36 -6.13
N GLY A 538 19.94 4.91 -6.79
CA GLY A 538 20.25 5.26 -8.16
C GLY A 538 19.24 4.73 -9.17
N LEU A 539 18.77 3.49 -9.02
CA LEU A 539 17.72 2.89 -9.86
C LEU A 539 16.39 3.64 -9.71
N ILE A 540 16.00 3.95 -8.46
CA ILE A 540 14.78 4.71 -8.17
C ILE A 540 14.87 6.12 -8.78
N ALA A 541 16.01 6.79 -8.64
CA ALA A 541 16.23 8.10 -9.25
C ALA A 541 16.15 8.04 -10.77
N PHE A 542 16.73 7.02 -11.41
CA PHE A 542 16.64 6.79 -12.86
C PHE A 542 15.19 6.61 -13.31
N ARG A 543 14.42 5.72 -12.66
CA ARG A 543 12.99 5.52 -12.95
C ARG A 543 12.19 6.83 -12.85
N LYS A 544 12.43 7.64 -11.80
CA LYS A 544 11.70 8.89 -11.57
C LYS A 544 11.94 9.95 -12.65
N VAL A 545 13.14 9.97 -13.23
CA VAL A 545 13.49 10.91 -14.31
C VAL A 545 12.88 10.49 -15.65
N HIS A 546 12.67 9.19 -15.88
CA HIS A 546 12.27 8.65 -17.17
C HIS A 546 10.80 8.17 -17.18
N PRO A 547 9.82 9.00 -17.63
CA PRO A 547 8.40 8.62 -17.71
C PRO A 547 8.14 7.42 -18.63
N THR A 548 9.01 7.14 -19.60
CA THR A 548 8.96 5.94 -20.45
C THR A 548 9.00 4.62 -19.67
N LEU A 549 9.52 4.61 -18.43
CA LEU A 549 9.50 3.47 -17.52
C LEU A 549 8.21 3.36 -16.70
N ARG A 550 7.29 4.33 -16.85
CA ARG A 550 6.10 4.48 -16.01
C ARG A 550 4.83 4.69 -16.85
N LEU A 551 4.76 3.98 -17.98
CA LEU A 551 3.62 4.04 -18.88
C LEU A 551 2.35 3.53 -18.16
N THR A 552 1.18 4.06 -18.57
CA THR A 552 -0.08 3.82 -17.87
C THR A 552 -1.05 2.93 -18.62
N THR A 553 -0.77 2.63 -19.90
CA THR A 553 -1.66 1.79 -20.71
C THR A 553 -0.89 0.68 -21.44
N GLU A 554 -1.58 -0.42 -21.72
CA GLU A 554 -1.04 -1.55 -22.48
C GLU A 554 -0.65 -1.12 -23.91
N GLU A 555 -1.43 -0.23 -24.53
CA GLU A 555 -1.13 0.30 -25.85
C GLU A 555 0.18 1.08 -25.87
N ALA A 556 0.39 1.96 -24.89
CA ALA A 556 1.63 2.73 -24.80
C ALA A 556 2.85 1.82 -24.60
N VAL A 557 2.71 0.78 -23.76
CA VAL A 557 3.77 -0.22 -23.56
C VAL A 557 4.07 -0.95 -24.88
N ARG A 558 3.05 -1.37 -25.62
CA ARG A 558 3.22 -2.07 -26.91
C ARG A 558 3.89 -1.20 -27.97
N GLU A 559 3.60 0.11 -27.98
CA GLU A 559 4.16 1.05 -28.95
C GLU A 559 5.57 1.49 -28.63
N GLN A 560 5.95 1.53 -27.34
CA GLN A 560 7.21 2.12 -26.91
C GLN A 560 8.23 1.12 -26.40
N VAL A 561 7.84 -0.06 -25.95
CA VAL A 561 8.73 -1.05 -25.33
C VAL A 561 8.89 -2.25 -26.24
N HIS A 562 10.12 -2.47 -26.74
CA HIS A 562 10.42 -3.54 -27.68
C HIS A 562 11.54 -4.44 -27.12
N PRO A 563 11.27 -5.74 -26.91
CA PRO A 563 12.33 -6.68 -26.58
C PRO A 563 13.40 -6.72 -27.66
N LEU A 564 14.66 -6.84 -27.25
CA LEU A 564 15.76 -7.12 -28.16
C LEU A 564 15.82 -8.63 -28.44
N GLU A 565 15.98 -8.98 -29.71
CA GLU A 565 16.04 -10.36 -30.17
C GLU A 565 17.47 -10.80 -30.48
N GLY A 566 17.71 -12.12 -30.51
CA GLY A 566 19.01 -12.69 -30.89
C GLY A 566 20.12 -12.52 -29.83
N LEU A 567 19.76 -12.25 -28.59
CA LEU A 567 20.70 -12.19 -27.47
C LEU A 567 21.12 -13.60 -27.04
N GLU A 568 22.25 -13.68 -26.34
CA GLU A 568 22.74 -14.94 -25.76
C GLU A 568 21.71 -15.47 -24.71
N PRO A 569 21.69 -16.79 -24.46
CA PRO A 569 20.89 -17.35 -23.37
C PRO A 569 21.16 -16.64 -22.03
N ASN A 570 20.12 -16.47 -21.21
CA ASN A 570 20.13 -15.72 -19.94
C ASN A 570 20.52 -14.23 -20.08
N VAL A 571 20.42 -13.66 -21.28
CA VAL A 571 20.52 -12.22 -21.53
C VAL A 571 19.19 -11.73 -22.06
N VAL A 572 18.62 -10.72 -21.40
CA VAL A 572 17.37 -10.08 -21.80
C VAL A 572 17.59 -8.59 -21.98
N GLY A 573 17.02 -8.03 -23.02
CA GLY A 573 17.18 -6.60 -23.30
C GLY A 573 15.91 -5.98 -23.89
N PHE A 574 15.81 -4.67 -23.71
CA PHE A 574 14.70 -3.87 -24.22
C PHE A 574 15.22 -2.58 -24.84
N HIS A 575 14.61 -2.20 -25.94
CA HIS A 575 14.71 -0.86 -26.53
C HIS A 575 13.39 -0.12 -26.27
N LEU A 576 13.44 0.94 -25.50
CA LEU A 576 12.29 1.79 -25.19
C LEU A 576 12.42 3.08 -26.00
N ARG A 577 11.39 3.42 -26.76
CA ARG A 577 11.27 4.73 -27.40
C ARG A 577 10.85 5.75 -26.36
N GLY A 578 11.62 6.82 -26.18
CA GLY A 578 11.29 7.88 -25.24
C GLY A 578 9.90 8.48 -25.52
N SER A 579 9.12 8.64 -24.47
CA SER A 579 7.88 9.42 -24.51
C SER A 579 8.17 10.91 -24.74
N VAL A 580 7.17 11.69 -25.10
CA VAL A 580 7.35 13.12 -25.46
C VAL A 580 8.02 13.92 -24.34
N ASP A 581 7.74 13.57 -23.10
CA ASP A 581 8.26 14.26 -21.90
C ASP A 581 9.51 13.58 -21.32
N ASP A 582 10.04 12.51 -21.97
CA ASP A 582 11.24 11.84 -21.51
C ASP A 582 12.50 12.61 -21.99
N PRO A 583 13.46 12.89 -21.10
CA PRO A 583 14.72 13.55 -21.51
C PRO A 583 15.55 12.71 -22.49
N ALA A 584 15.34 11.39 -22.57
CA ALA A 584 16.00 10.50 -23.50
C ALA A 584 15.11 10.22 -24.72
N GLN A 585 15.69 10.27 -25.94
CA GLN A 585 15.01 9.82 -27.16
C GLN A 585 14.71 8.32 -27.15
N ALA A 586 15.60 7.56 -26.53
CA ALA A 586 15.47 6.13 -26.35
C ALA A 586 16.25 5.69 -25.10
N ILE A 587 15.81 4.56 -24.54
CA ILE A 587 16.48 3.89 -23.43
C ILE A 587 16.71 2.44 -23.84
N ILE A 588 17.92 1.92 -23.57
CA ILE A 588 18.20 0.49 -23.65
C ILE A 588 18.41 -0.02 -22.23
N VAL A 589 17.70 -1.08 -21.89
CA VAL A 589 17.84 -1.80 -20.62
C VAL A 589 18.31 -3.21 -20.94
N LEU A 590 19.40 -3.64 -20.32
CA LEU A 590 20.02 -4.96 -20.52
C LEU A 590 20.22 -5.67 -19.19
N TYR A 591 19.88 -6.94 -19.17
CA TYR A 591 20.04 -7.85 -18.03
C TYR A 591 20.89 -9.04 -18.46
N ASN A 592 21.96 -9.30 -17.75
CA ASN A 592 22.80 -10.48 -17.95
C ASN A 592 22.83 -11.31 -16.67
N ALA A 593 22.23 -12.48 -16.68
CA ALA A 593 22.25 -13.41 -15.56
C ALA A 593 23.40 -14.44 -15.62
N ASN A 594 24.23 -14.38 -16.67
CA ASN A 594 25.40 -15.25 -16.79
C ASN A 594 26.56 -14.81 -15.88
N LYS A 595 27.40 -15.74 -15.47
CA LYS A 595 28.66 -15.49 -14.74
C LYS A 595 29.77 -14.97 -15.62
N THR A 596 29.53 -14.74 -16.91
CA THR A 596 30.45 -14.20 -17.89
C THR A 596 29.89 -12.91 -18.47
N PRO A 597 30.77 -11.95 -18.85
CA PRO A 597 30.31 -10.77 -19.57
C PRO A 597 29.79 -11.15 -20.96
N THR A 598 28.82 -10.38 -21.45
CA THR A 598 28.30 -10.50 -22.82
C THR A 598 28.42 -9.17 -23.55
N THR A 599 28.55 -9.20 -24.88
CA THR A 599 28.56 -8.00 -25.71
C THR A 599 27.27 -7.92 -26.52
N VAL A 600 26.60 -6.78 -26.42
CA VAL A 600 25.32 -6.51 -27.11
C VAL A 600 25.54 -5.40 -28.13
N GLU A 601 25.14 -5.66 -29.38
CA GLU A 601 25.15 -4.66 -30.45
C GLU A 601 24.08 -3.61 -30.22
N LEU A 602 24.42 -2.34 -30.40
CA LEU A 602 23.54 -1.21 -30.17
C LEU A 602 23.01 -0.61 -31.47
N PRO A 603 21.80 -0.06 -31.49
CA PRO A 603 21.33 0.78 -32.59
C PRO A 603 22.29 1.94 -32.83
N LYS A 604 22.34 2.44 -34.08
CA LYS A 604 23.19 3.57 -34.47
C LYS A 604 22.95 4.79 -33.56
N GLY A 605 24.03 5.32 -33.02
CA GLY A 605 23.97 6.50 -32.14
C GLY A 605 25.06 6.45 -31.06
N LYS A 606 25.14 7.55 -30.31
CA LYS A 606 25.99 7.65 -29.12
C LYS A 606 25.13 7.41 -27.89
N TRP A 607 25.42 6.34 -27.18
CA TRP A 607 24.67 5.90 -26.03
C TRP A 607 25.39 6.21 -24.73
N ASN A 608 24.75 6.90 -23.82
CA ASN A 608 25.24 7.24 -22.49
C ASN A 608 24.88 6.12 -21.51
N VAL A 609 25.86 5.43 -20.96
CA VAL A 609 25.69 4.41 -19.94
C VAL A 609 25.43 5.10 -18.61
N CYS A 610 24.30 4.82 -17.97
CA CYS A 610 23.87 5.39 -16.68
C CYS A 610 23.85 4.37 -15.55
N VAL A 611 23.69 3.08 -15.87
CA VAL A 611 23.67 1.98 -14.90
C VAL A 611 24.62 0.89 -15.36
N THR A 612 25.44 0.38 -14.43
CA THR A 612 26.36 -0.75 -14.59
C THR A 612 26.20 -1.71 -13.41
N ASP A 613 27.04 -2.75 -13.32
CA ASP A 613 27.13 -3.64 -12.16
C ASP A 613 27.58 -2.95 -10.86
N GLN A 614 28.22 -1.78 -10.94
CA GLN A 614 28.81 -1.07 -9.80
C GLN A 614 28.04 0.17 -9.39
N THR A 615 27.36 0.82 -10.32
CA THR A 615 26.77 2.14 -10.09
C THR A 615 25.45 2.27 -10.85
N ALA A 616 24.44 2.80 -10.19
CA ALA A 616 23.19 3.20 -10.81
C ALA A 616 22.93 4.70 -10.57
N GLY A 617 22.27 5.37 -11.51
CA GLY A 617 21.89 6.77 -11.38
C GLY A 617 21.52 7.40 -12.71
N THR A 618 21.39 8.74 -12.70
CA THR A 618 20.99 9.55 -13.86
C THR A 618 22.18 10.18 -14.58
N LYS A 619 23.38 10.04 -14.03
CA LYS A 619 24.60 10.63 -14.62
C LYS A 619 25.21 9.68 -15.65
N THR A 620 25.69 10.22 -16.76
CA THR A 620 26.48 9.49 -17.73
C THR A 620 27.81 9.04 -17.11
N LEU A 621 28.05 7.75 -17.07
CA LEU A 621 29.29 7.14 -16.59
C LEU A 621 30.32 7.05 -17.71
N LEU A 622 29.90 6.65 -18.90
CA LEU A 622 30.66 6.59 -20.13
C LEU A 622 29.74 6.65 -21.36
N THR A 623 30.28 6.96 -22.53
CA THR A 623 29.52 6.96 -23.78
C THR A 623 30.10 5.88 -24.70
N VAL A 624 29.22 5.12 -25.35
CA VAL A 624 29.56 4.01 -26.26
C VAL A 624 28.86 4.15 -27.61
N GLU A 625 29.43 3.54 -28.66
CA GLU A 625 28.82 3.43 -29.99
C GLU A 625 29.02 2.01 -30.51
N GLY A 626 28.05 1.50 -31.24
CA GLY A 626 28.10 0.21 -31.90
C GLY A 626 27.82 -0.97 -30.98
N SER A 627 28.47 -1.08 -29.85
CA SER A 627 28.22 -2.17 -28.89
C SER A 627 28.52 -1.75 -27.45
N VAL A 628 28.01 -2.53 -26.51
CA VAL A 628 28.30 -2.41 -25.09
C VAL A 628 28.57 -3.79 -24.47
N THR A 629 29.54 -3.84 -23.55
CA THR A 629 29.77 -5.04 -22.74
C THR A 629 28.94 -4.95 -21.45
N VAL A 630 28.08 -5.94 -21.23
CA VAL A 630 27.26 -6.11 -20.01
C VAL A 630 28.03 -7.03 -19.06
N ALA A 631 28.31 -6.56 -17.87
CA ALA A 631 29.06 -7.32 -16.86
C ALA A 631 28.29 -8.60 -16.42
N PRO A 632 28.98 -9.57 -15.78
CA PRO A 632 28.33 -10.74 -15.20
C PRO A 632 27.32 -10.37 -14.13
N ILE A 633 26.18 -11.04 -14.10
CA ILE A 633 25.11 -10.91 -13.11
C ILE A 633 24.80 -9.42 -12.86
N SER A 634 24.33 -8.71 -13.90
CA SER A 634 24.17 -7.26 -13.83
C SER A 634 23.05 -6.69 -14.68
N THR A 635 22.65 -5.48 -14.32
CA THR A 635 21.83 -4.58 -15.11
C THR A 635 22.74 -3.53 -15.77
N THR A 636 22.51 -3.24 -17.06
CA THR A 636 23.12 -2.11 -17.75
C THR A 636 22.03 -1.28 -18.41
N VAL A 637 22.06 0.04 -18.20
CA VAL A 637 21.08 0.96 -18.79
C VAL A 637 21.78 2.08 -19.53
N LEU A 638 21.30 2.32 -20.74
CA LEU A 638 21.83 3.36 -21.63
C LEU A 638 20.71 4.30 -22.08
N THR A 639 21.05 5.56 -22.24
CA THR A 639 20.15 6.58 -22.80
C THR A 639 20.72 7.18 -24.08
N LEU A 640 19.86 7.42 -25.06
CA LEU A 640 20.16 8.21 -26.25
C LEU A 640 19.61 9.62 -26.03
N GLU A 641 20.50 10.61 -25.94
CA GLU A 641 20.06 11.99 -25.73
C GLU A 641 19.25 12.50 -26.91
N SER A 642 18.23 13.33 -26.62
CA SER A 642 17.55 14.09 -27.64
C SER A 642 18.57 15.07 -28.27
N VAL A 643 18.78 14.94 -29.57
CA VAL A 643 19.50 16.01 -30.30
C VAL A 643 18.62 17.24 -30.10
N ALA A 644 19.11 18.23 -29.34
CA ALA A 644 18.46 19.52 -29.26
C ALA A 644 18.26 19.97 -30.73
N VAL A 645 17.01 20.08 -31.16
CA VAL A 645 16.71 20.71 -32.44
C VAL A 645 17.23 22.12 -32.28
N SER A 646 18.41 22.41 -32.85
CA SER A 646 18.93 23.75 -32.92
C SER A 646 17.82 24.60 -33.53
N GLN A 647 17.24 25.48 -32.72
CA GLN A 647 16.39 26.50 -33.30
C GLN A 647 17.22 27.15 -34.40
N PRO A 648 16.69 27.30 -35.63
CA PRO A 648 17.43 27.99 -36.68
C PRO A 648 17.87 29.34 -36.08
N GLU A 649 19.16 29.62 -36.17
CA GLU A 649 19.67 30.96 -35.79
C GLU A 649 18.77 31.96 -36.46
N PRO A 650 18.27 32.98 -35.73
CA PRO A 650 17.52 34.06 -36.37
C PRO A 650 18.39 34.62 -37.47
N GLU A 651 17.92 34.54 -38.71
CA GLU A 651 18.58 35.18 -39.86
C GLU A 651 19.03 36.61 -39.46
N ALA A 652 20.33 36.86 -39.60
CA ALA A 652 20.92 38.14 -39.32
C ALA A 652 20.08 39.21 -40.06
N ALA A 653 19.42 40.09 -39.32
CA ALA A 653 18.67 41.19 -39.87
C ALA A 653 19.61 42.04 -40.74
N ALA A 654 19.28 42.11 -42.03
CA ALA A 654 19.98 42.98 -42.98
C ALA A 654 19.98 44.44 -42.45
N GLU A 655 21.17 45.07 -42.45
CA GLU A 655 21.37 46.44 -42.11
C GLU A 655 20.40 47.37 -42.86
N GLU A 656 19.36 47.91 -42.22
CA GLU A 656 18.59 49.01 -42.73
C GLU A 656 19.29 50.33 -42.44
N LYS A 657 19.58 51.03 -43.54
CA LYS A 657 20.12 52.37 -43.55
C LYS A 657 19.25 53.34 -42.81
N LYS A 658 19.87 54.12 -41.92
CA LYS A 658 19.27 55.27 -41.22
C LYS A 658 18.74 56.30 -42.18
N LEU A 659 17.45 56.68 -42.01
CA LEU A 659 16.87 57.95 -42.53
C LEU A 659 16.14 58.66 -41.35
N PRO A 660 16.09 59.99 -41.32
CA PRO A 660 15.93 60.73 -40.05
C PRO A 660 14.49 60.96 -39.57
N LEU A 661 14.41 61.24 -38.28
CA LEU A 661 13.23 61.62 -37.50
C LEU A 661 12.29 62.64 -38.21
N LEU A 662 10.99 62.37 -38.16
CA LEU A 662 9.96 63.41 -38.10
C LEU A 662 8.93 63.04 -37.04
N LEU A 663 8.82 64.01 -36.08
CA LEU A 663 7.83 64.00 -35.02
C LEU A 663 6.38 64.03 -35.57
N GLY A 664 5.49 63.31 -34.95
CA GLY A 664 4.08 63.63 -35.04
C GLY A 664 3.08 62.50 -34.75
N VAL A 665 2.38 62.70 -33.64
CA VAL A 665 1.01 62.20 -33.37
C VAL A 665 0.88 60.85 -32.72
N THR A 666 0.86 60.87 -31.41
CA THR A 666 0.07 59.99 -30.52
C THR A 666 -1.42 60.11 -30.81
N ALA A 667 -2.09 58.95 -30.88
CA ALA A 667 -3.45 58.67 -30.48
C ALA A 667 -4.12 57.70 -31.47
N ALA A 668 -4.31 56.43 -31.08
CA ALA A 668 -5.42 55.58 -31.40
C ALA A 668 -5.07 54.07 -31.42
N VAL A 669 -4.82 53.51 -30.27
CA VAL A 669 -4.99 52.04 -30.04
C VAL A 669 -5.44 51.79 -28.58
N THR A 670 -6.62 52.25 -28.21
CA THR A 670 -7.29 51.92 -26.94
C THR A 670 -8.79 51.66 -27.10
N ALA A 671 -9.25 51.27 -28.31
CA ALA A 671 -10.69 51.06 -28.58
C ALA A 671 -11.07 49.62 -29.01
N ALA A 672 -10.16 48.66 -29.06
CA ALA A 672 -10.46 47.31 -29.56
C ALA A 672 -10.60 46.22 -28.50
N VAL A 673 -10.28 46.48 -27.24
CA VAL A 673 -10.37 45.45 -26.17
C VAL A 673 -11.61 45.62 -25.27
N GLY A 674 -12.30 46.77 -25.34
CA GLY A 674 -13.53 47.05 -24.57
C GLY A 674 -14.82 46.46 -25.18
N GLY A 675 -14.84 46.10 -26.48
CA GLY A 675 -16.03 45.66 -27.19
C GLY A 675 -16.38 44.16 -27.04
N ALA A 676 -15.42 43.32 -26.78
CA ALA A 676 -15.62 41.90 -26.71
C ALA A 676 -16.17 41.43 -25.34
N MET A 677 -15.92 42.14 -24.26
CA MET A 677 -16.46 41.80 -22.92
C MET A 677 -17.91 42.25 -22.69
N ALA A 678 -18.37 43.26 -23.40
CA ALA A 678 -19.75 43.76 -23.32
C ALA A 678 -20.75 42.85 -24.09
N TYR A 679 -20.30 42.18 -25.14
CA TYR A 679 -21.15 41.25 -25.93
C TYR A 679 -21.38 39.91 -25.24
N LEU A 680 -20.45 39.43 -24.46
CA LEU A 680 -20.57 38.14 -23.72
C LEU A 680 -21.42 38.26 -22.43
N ASN A 681 -21.51 39.44 -21.86
CA ASN A 681 -22.37 39.70 -20.68
C ASN A 681 -23.83 39.94 -21.01
N HIS A 682 -24.16 40.30 -22.28
CA HIS A 682 -25.54 40.50 -22.70
C HIS A 682 -26.23 39.18 -23.14
N LYS A 683 -25.46 38.17 -23.54
CA LYS A 683 -25.98 36.84 -23.89
C LYS A 683 -26.30 35.95 -22.70
N ARG A 684 -25.66 36.17 -21.54
CA ARG A 684 -25.90 35.44 -20.27
C ARG A 684 -27.14 35.89 -19.49
N LYS A 685 -27.77 37.00 -19.88
CA LYS A 685 -29.00 37.51 -19.22
C LYS A 685 -30.30 37.14 -19.94
N LYS A 686 -30.25 36.55 -21.16
CA LYS A 686 -31.41 36.13 -21.91
C LYS A 686 -31.77 34.64 -21.84
N ASP A 687 -30.94 33.82 -21.19
CA ASP A 687 -31.18 32.39 -21.01
C ASP A 687 -31.60 32.05 -19.55
N LYS A 688 -32.14 33.04 -18.80
CA LYS A 688 -32.71 32.86 -17.46
C LYS A 688 -34.01 33.67 -17.29
N GLU A 689 -34.92 33.56 -18.29
CA GLU A 689 -36.35 33.80 -18.10
C GLU A 689 -37.14 32.66 -18.73
#